data_1bed110b21d2763efaaed0b14082e82b
#
_entry.id   1bed110b21d2763efaaed0b14082e82b
#
_cell.length_a   1.000
_cell.length_b   1.000
_cell.length_c   1.000
_cell.angle_alpha   90.00
_cell.angle_beta   90.00
_cell.angle_gamma   90.00
#
_symmetry.space_group_name_H-M   'P 1'
#
loop_
_entity.id
_entity.type
_entity.pdbx_description
1 polymer ?
#
loop_
_entity_poly.entity_id
_entity_poly.type
_entity_poly.pdbx_seq_one_letter_code
_entity_poly.pdbx_strand_id
1 'polypeptide(L)'
;MEDRPNEPKYIKVKGARVHNLKNVDVDVPLHQIVGIAGVSGSGKSSLALGVLYAEGSRRYLESLSTYTRRRMTGAAKAQVDEVLYVPAALALHQRPGVPGIRSTFGTGTELLNSLRLMYSRLASHRCPNGHYVPPTLKVAAEQEILCPVCGEKVHAPSAEELAFNSQGACPKCSGTGSVRTVDLDSLVPDDTLSIDEGAVAPWNSLMWSLMTDVCREMGVRTDVPFRELTDQEKDIVYHGPAEKKHIFYKAKKSNQAGELDFTYYNAIYTVENALAKVKDEKGMKRVEKFLKEDICPECGGSRLSEAARTPKPRGIGLVEACQMTLKDLVDWVAGVPDSLPEEMRLMAEAICESFQTVAKRLMDLGLSYLSLDRAAATLSTGERQRMQLARAVRNRTTGVLYVLDEPSIGLHPSNIKGLNDVMHDLISDGNSILLVDHDTQILSESDWIIEMGPEAGAKGGYVIAKGSIPQIIADKASMIGPFLAGTANTRIRRPVEENEIFAQGKLHLSTDQIHTVKPLEVDIPKGRLTVVTGVSGSGKTTMVLESLIPGLEAALNGEQLPKHVKSISAEGISHVKLIDASPIGINVRSTVATYANIHDELRKIYAKTTDAKNQKYKAGDFSYNTGKLRCPVCDGTGQISLDVQFLPDVDVPCPECDGSRYGREAWQIFYENKKGERYSLPQLMEMDVNTALQATEDLKLVHQRLEVLKNLGLGYLTLGEETPSLSGGEAQRLKLASEMGKGQLDSVFIFDEPTIGLHPLDVQTLLGVFQALVDNGATVLVIEHDLDVIRNADYMIDMGPGGGEEGGRVVAVGTPEQVAQNKDSVTGKYL
;
A
#
# COMPACT_ATOMS: atom_id res chain seq x y z
N MET A 1 31.21 3.77 -26.95
CA MET A 1 30.60 5.03 -27.42
C MET A 1 31.72 6.02 -27.70
N GLU A 2 31.86 6.47 -28.94
CA GLU A 2 32.83 7.52 -29.28
C GLU A 2 32.43 8.85 -28.59
N ASP A 3 33.38 9.47 -27.91
CA ASP A 3 33.21 10.76 -27.22
C ASP A 3 32.71 11.82 -28.24
N ARG A 4 31.45 12.18 -28.16
CA ARG A 4 30.95 13.37 -28.83
C ARG A 4 31.44 14.61 -28.05
N PRO A 5 32.30 15.44 -28.60
CA PRO A 5 33.04 16.45 -27.83
C PRO A 5 32.18 17.58 -27.23
N ASN A 6 30.86 17.56 -27.40
CA ASN A 6 29.94 18.61 -26.94
C ASN A 6 28.74 18.08 -26.08
N GLU A 7 28.71 16.79 -25.73
CA GLU A 7 27.65 16.30 -24.84
C GLU A 7 27.97 16.61 -23.37
N PRO A 8 27.00 17.14 -22.60
CA PRO A 8 27.20 17.40 -21.18
C PRO A 8 27.36 16.07 -20.43
N LYS A 9 28.44 15.95 -19.61
CA LYS A 9 28.73 14.75 -18.82
C LYS A 9 28.04 14.75 -17.44
N TYR A 10 27.51 15.89 -17.00
CA TYR A 10 26.93 16.06 -15.68
C TYR A 10 25.66 16.93 -15.73
N ILE A 11 24.68 16.56 -14.90
CA ILE A 11 23.65 17.51 -14.47
C ILE A 11 24.28 18.39 -13.41
N LYS A 12 24.16 19.73 -13.54
CA LYS A 12 24.70 20.66 -12.55
C LYS A 12 23.58 21.28 -11.75
N VAL A 13 23.57 21.06 -10.45
CA VAL A 13 22.62 21.65 -9.49
C VAL A 13 23.37 22.71 -8.68
N LYS A 14 22.80 23.91 -8.55
CA LYS A 14 23.31 25.00 -7.73
C LYS A 14 22.23 25.58 -6.83
N GLY A 15 22.55 25.74 -5.57
CA GLY A 15 21.71 26.40 -4.59
C GLY A 15 20.39 25.69 -4.29
N ALA A 16 20.37 24.37 -4.20
CA ALA A 16 19.16 23.63 -3.90
C ALA A 16 18.73 23.78 -2.43
N ARG A 17 17.47 24.23 -2.21
CA ARG A 17 16.90 24.55 -0.89
C ARG A 17 15.51 23.90 -0.69
N VAL A 18 15.22 22.84 -1.41
CA VAL A 18 13.95 22.11 -1.29
C VAL A 18 13.91 21.37 0.05
N HIS A 19 12.82 21.55 0.79
CA HIS A 19 12.61 20.96 2.12
C HIS A 19 13.79 21.24 3.07
N ASN A 20 14.52 20.21 3.51
CA ASN A 20 15.64 20.33 4.43
C ASN A 20 16.99 20.60 3.77
N LEU A 21 17.10 20.68 2.44
CA LEU A 21 18.36 20.94 1.74
C LEU A 21 18.98 22.29 2.11
N LYS A 22 20.29 22.30 2.37
CA LYS A 22 21.05 23.46 2.85
C LYS A 22 21.91 24.08 1.76
N ASN A 23 21.25 24.68 0.76
CA ASN A 23 21.91 25.39 -0.37
C ASN A 23 22.92 24.45 -1.09
N VAL A 24 22.45 23.29 -1.51
CA VAL A 24 23.30 22.23 -2.04
C VAL A 24 23.73 22.52 -3.46
N ASP A 25 25.04 22.42 -3.71
CA ASP A 25 25.68 22.40 -5.02
C ASP A 25 26.21 20.98 -5.30
N VAL A 26 25.76 20.36 -6.39
CA VAL A 26 26.20 19.02 -6.74
C VAL A 26 26.16 18.78 -8.24
N ASP A 27 27.20 18.08 -8.75
CA ASP A 27 27.27 17.56 -10.11
C ASP A 27 26.88 16.08 -10.10
N VAL A 28 25.89 15.71 -10.91
CA VAL A 28 25.37 14.33 -11.03
C VAL A 28 25.76 13.77 -12.40
N PRO A 29 26.57 12.69 -12.46
CA PRO A 29 26.98 12.10 -13.73
C PRO A 29 25.78 11.63 -14.58
N LEU A 30 25.87 11.80 -15.89
CA LEU A 30 24.92 11.27 -16.89
C LEU A 30 25.39 9.91 -17.43
N HIS A 31 24.45 9.11 -17.94
CA HIS A 31 24.68 7.77 -18.54
C HIS A 31 25.33 6.77 -17.57
N GLN A 32 25.04 6.91 -16.29
CA GLN A 32 25.53 6.09 -15.21
C GLN A 32 24.42 5.80 -14.20
N ILE A 33 24.63 4.80 -13.34
CA ILE A 33 23.82 4.54 -12.16
C ILE A 33 24.40 5.39 -11.03
N VAL A 34 23.65 6.41 -10.60
CA VAL A 34 24.04 7.30 -9.50
C VAL A 34 23.22 6.95 -8.26
N GLY A 35 23.85 6.37 -7.24
CA GLY A 35 23.23 6.08 -5.95
C GLY A 35 23.14 7.33 -5.06
N ILE A 36 21.97 7.58 -4.46
CA ILE A 36 21.82 8.58 -3.39
C ILE A 36 21.59 7.83 -2.08
N ALA A 37 22.61 7.85 -1.21
CA ALA A 37 22.61 7.21 0.10
C ALA A 37 22.48 8.23 1.24
N GLY A 38 22.30 7.74 2.47
CA GLY A 38 22.27 8.54 3.69
C GLY A 38 21.13 8.14 4.64
N VAL A 39 21.18 8.58 5.89
CA VAL A 39 20.18 8.24 6.91
C VAL A 39 18.78 8.74 6.55
N SER A 40 17.75 8.14 7.15
CA SER A 40 16.35 8.56 6.96
C SER A 40 16.20 10.05 7.32
N GLY A 41 15.49 10.83 6.50
CA GLY A 41 15.32 12.27 6.71
C GLY A 41 16.55 13.15 6.41
N SER A 42 17.63 12.62 5.80
CA SER A 42 18.82 13.41 5.43
C SER A 42 18.67 14.28 4.20
N GLY A 43 17.58 14.15 3.43
CA GLY A 43 17.32 14.97 2.23
C GLY A 43 17.51 14.24 0.89
N LYS A 44 17.63 12.91 0.88
CA LYS A 44 17.78 12.09 -0.33
C LYS A 44 16.65 12.31 -1.35
N SER A 45 15.41 12.09 -0.92
CA SER A 45 14.23 12.28 -1.78
C SER A 45 14.01 13.75 -2.12
N SER A 46 14.44 14.69 -1.25
CA SER A 46 14.43 16.13 -1.56
C SER A 46 15.32 16.46 -2.75
N LEU A 47 16.52 15.86 -2.83
CA LEU A 47 17.43 16.05 -3.97
C LEU A 47 16.93 15.29 -5.20
N ALA A 48 16.57 14.01 -5.06
CA ALA A 48 16.19 13.14 -6.18
C ALA A 48 14.86 13.56 -6.82
N LEU A 49 13.80 13.61 -6.00
CA LEU A 49 12.44 13.90 -6.45
C LEU A 49 12.15 15.41 -6.44
N GLY A 50 12.51 16.10 -5.35
CA GLY A 50 12.20 17.52 -5.17
C GLY A 50 12.99 18.46 -6.07
N VAL A 51 14.18 18.07 -6.51
CA VAL A 51 15.01 18.90 -7.41
C VAL A 51 15.11 18.29 -8.79
N LEU A 52 15.77 17.14 -8.92
CA LEU A 52 16.17 16.57 -10.22
C LEU A 52 14.96 16.09 -11.04
N TYR A 53 14.07 15.31 -10.44
CA TYR A 53 12.85 14.88 -11.10
C TYR A 53 11.91 16.07 -11.39
N ALA A 54 11.71 16.94 -10.41
CA ALA A 54 10.81 18.09 -10.55
C ALA A 54 11.25 18.99 -11.72
N GLU A 55 12.53 19.32 -11.83
CA GLU A 55 13.06 20.16 -12.91
C GLU A 55 13.06 19.43 -14.26
N GLY A 56 13.44 18.16 -14.31
CA GLY A 56 13.43 17.35 -15.55
C GLY A 56 12.01 17.15 -16.10
N SER A 57 11.06 16.80 -15.23
CA SER A 57 9.65 16.64 -15.58
C SER A 57 9.03 17.99 -16.01
N ARG A 58 9.29 19.08 -15.27
CA ARG A 58 8.78 20.41 -15.60
C ARG A 58 9.24 20.87 -16.99
N ARG A 59 10.52 20.78 -17.30
CA ARG A 59 11.08 21.20 -18.60
C ARG A 59 10.52 20.37 -19.76
N TYR A 60 10.33 19.06 -19.54
CA TYR A 60 9.68 18.21 -20.52
C TYR A 60 8.24 18.68 -20.79
N LEU A 61 7.45 18.92 -19.72
CA LEU A 61 6.08 19.40 -19.84
C LEU A 61 6.00 20.78 -20.50
N GLU A 62 6.94 21.67 -20.23
CA GLU A 62 7.00 23.00 -20.85
C GLU A 62 7.25 22.95 -22.37
N SER A 63 7.91 21.89 -22.86
CA SER A 63 8.11 21.66 -24.29
C SER A 63 6.84 21.16 -25.02
N LEU A 64 5.83 20.69 -24.29
CA LEU A 64 4.58 20.21 -24.86
C LEU A 64 3.59 21.35 -25.15
N SER A 65 2.61 21.07 -26.03
CA SER A 65 1.54 22.03 -26.33
C SER A 65 0.73 22.38 -25.09
N THR A 66 0.17 23.60 -25.07
CA THR A 66 -0.66 24.08 -23.93
C THR A 66 -1.85 23.17 -23.65
N TYR A 67 -2.43 22.55 -24.67
CA TYR A 67 -3.53 21.60 -24.54
C TYR A 67 -3.11 20.32 -23.80
N THR A 68 -1.96 19.75 -24.18
CA THR A 68 -1.42 18.54 -23.53
C THR A 68 -0.98 18.84 -22.11
N ARG A 69 -0.31 19.98 -21.88
CA ARG A 69 0.15 20.43 -20.58
C ARG A 69 -0.97 20.56 -19.54
N ARG A 70 -2.14 21.05 -19.95
CA ARG A 70 -3.32 21.18 -19.05
C ARG A 70 -3.91 19.86 -18.57
N ARG A 71 -3.57 18.74 -19.21
CA ARG A 71 -4.06 17.39 -18.86
C ARG A 71 -3.04 16.56 -18.07
N MET A 72 -1.84 17.07 -17.88
CA MET A 72 -0.78 16.37 -17.18
C MET A 72 -0.44 17.09 -15.87
N THR A 73 -0.38 16.36 -14.79
CA THR A 73 0.12 16.85 -13.50
C THR A 73 1.60 17.17 -13.61
N GLY A 74 1.97 18.44 -13.51
CA GLY A 74 3.37 18.88 -13.46
C GLY A 74 3.88 18.92 -12.02
N ALA A 75 5.15 18.59 -11.83
CA ALA A 75 5.83 18.84 -10.56
C ALA A 75 5.92 20.35 -10.29
N ALA A 76 5.81 20.74 -9.02
CA ALA A 76 6.02 22.13 -8.60
C ALA A 76 7.45 22.57 -8.93
N LYS A 77 7.64 23.88 -9.16
CA LYS A 77 8.98 24.44 -9.39
C LYS A 77 9.86 24.23 -8.16
N ALA A 78 11.03 23.62 -8.35
CA ALA A 78 11.98 23.40 -7.27
C ALA A 78 12.56 24.73 -6.75
N GLN A 79 12.80 24.80 -5.45
CA GLN A 79 13.54 25.92 -4.83
C GLN A 79 15.05 25.71 -5.05
N VAL A 80 15.52 26.16 -6.20
CA VAL A 80 16.91 26.00 -6.65
C VAL A 80 17.32 27.24 -7.45
N ASP A 81 18.61 27.64 -7.35
CA ASP A 81 19.10 28.80 -8.12
C ASP A 81 19.23 28.40 -9.60
N GLU A 82 19.84 27.27 -9.90
CA GLU A 82 20.03 26.81 -11.26
C GLU A 82 20.15 25.27 -11.34
N VAL A 83 19.51 24.65 -12.37
CA VAL A 83 19.78 23.27 -12.76
C VAL A 83 20.08 23.23 -14.26
N LEU A 84 21.26 22.76 -14.65
CA LEU A 84 21.69 22.66 -16.05
C LEU A 84 21.75 21.21 -16.51
N TYR A 85 21.43 20.98 -17.78
CA TYR A 85 21.57 19.71 -18.49
C TYR A 85 20.75 18.55 -17.92
N VAL A 86 19.66 18.84 -17.19
CA VAL A 86 18.76 17.78 -16.73
C VAL A 86 17.92 17.25 -17.89
N PRO A 87 17.94 15.91 -18.14
CA PRO A 87 17.08 15.29 -19.15
C PRO A 87 15.61 15.32 -18.78
N ALA A 88 14.73 14.89 -19.68
CA ALA A 88 13.36 14.51 -19.33
C ALA A 88 13.41 13.44 -18.23
N ALA A 89 12.69 13.64 -17.14
CA ALA A 89 12.76 12.76 -16.00
C ALA A 89 11.46 11.96 -15.79
N LEU A 90 11.61 10.68 -15.47
CA LEU A 90 10.53 9.78 -15.06
C LEU A 90 10.85 9.26 -13.65
N ALA A 91 9.86 9.35 -12.74
CA ALA A 91 10.02 8.84 -11.38
C ALA A 91 9.20 7.57 -11.15
N LEU A 92 9.83 6.62 -10.47
CA LEU A 92 9.20 5.46 -9.87
C LEU A 92 9.21 5.68 -8.36
N HIS A 93 8.07 6.14 -7.84
CA HIS A 93 7.92 6.50 -6.44
C HIS A 93 7.90 5.27 -5.54
N GLN A 94 8.39 5.43 -4.33
CA GLN A 94 8.33 4.41 -3.27
C GLN A 94 6.92 3.84 -3.08
N ARG A 95 5.89 4.67 -3.17
CA ARG A 95 4.49 4.28 -3.06
C ARG A 95 3.71 4.63 -4.32
N PRO A 96 3.62 3.70 -5.29
CA PRO A 96 2.74 3.89 -6.41
C PRO A 96 1.28 4.02 -5.97
N GLY A 97 0.53 4.93 -6.59
CA GLY A 97 -0.90 5.06 -6.31
C GLY A 97 -1.64 3.74 -6.47
N VAL A 98 -2.68 3.53 -5.64
CA VAL A 98 -3.51 2.32 -5.73
C VAL A 98 -4.35 2.40 -7.00
N PRO A 99 -4.20 1.44 -7.93
CA PRO A 99 -4.95 1.45 -9.17
C PRO A 99 -6.45 1.23 -8.95
N GLY A 100 -7.28 1.72 -9.87
CA GLY A 100 -8.71 1.52 -9.81
C GLY A 100 -9.13 0.04 -9.92
N ILE A 101 -10.38 -0.27 -9.52
CA ILE A 101 -10.97 -1.62 -9.44
C ILE A 101 -10.89 -2.44 -10.75
N ARG A 102 -10.82 -1.76 -11.90
CA ARG A 102 -10.66 -2.41 -13.21
C ARG A 102 -9.22 -2.68 -13.60
N SER A 103 -8.25 -2.29 -12.80
CA SER A 103 -6.83 -2.52 -13.08
C SER A 103 -6.41 -3.90 -12.58
N THR A 104 -5.72 -4.66 -13.45
CA THR A 104 -5.11 -5.94 -13.10
C THR A 104 -3.61 -5.90 -13.35
N PHE A 105 -2.88 -6.90 -12.87
CA PHE A 105 -1.47 -7.08 -13.20
C PHE A 105 -1.24 -7.09 -14.72
N GLY A 106 -2.09 -7.80 -15.47
CA GLY A 106 -2.01 -7.86 -16.94
C GLY A 106 -2.25 -6.52 -17.64
N THR A 107 -3.16 -5.66 -17.13
CA THR A 107 -3.35 -4.31 -17.69
C THR A 107 -2.24 -3.36 -17.28
N GLY A 108 -1.76 -3.47 -16.04
CA GLY A 108 -0.67 -2.62 -15.52
C GLY A 108 0.67 -2.87 -16.23
N THR A 109 0.96 -4.12 -16.59
CA THR A 109 2.15 -4.52 -17.37
C THR A 109 1.97 -4.41 -18.87
N GLU A 110 0.75 -4.18 -19.32
CA GLU A 110 0.33 -4.23 -20.75
C GLU A 110 0.48 -5.61 -21.41
N LEU A 111 0.88 -6.65 -20.67
CA LEU A 111 0.95 -8.03 -21.19
C LEU A 111 -0.41 -8.51 -21.70
N LEU A 112 -1.50 -8.08 -21.05
CA LEU A 112 -2.84 -8.43 -21.51
C LEU A 112 -3.13 -7.89 -22.91
N ASN A 113 -2.52 -6.78 -23.33
CA ASN A 113 -2.68 -6.26 -24.69
C ASN A 113 -2.07 -7.21 -25.73
N SER A 114 -0.85 -7.69 -25.47
CA SER A 114 -0.20 -8.68 -26.35
C SER A 114 -0.96 -10.02 -26.35
N LEU A 115 -1.44 -10.45 -25.18
CA LEU A 115 -2.25 -11.67 -25.08
C LEU A 115 -3.58 -11.55 -25.86
N ARG A 116 -4.30 -10.43 -25.72
CA ARG A 116 -5.52 -10.17 -26.51
C ARG A 116 -5.25 -10.17 -28.03
N LEU A 117 -4.11 -9.64 -28.45
CA LEU A 117 -3.71 -9.70 -29.85
C LEU A 117 -3.53 -11.15 -30.33
N MET A 118 -2.89 -12.02 -29.52
CA MET A 118 -2.81 -13.46 -29.82
C MET A 118 -4.20 -14.07 -29.98
N TYR A 119 -5.10 -13.81 -29.05
CA TYR A 119 -6.46 -14.34 -29.07
C TYR A 119 -7.29 -13.82 -30.24
N SER A 120 -7.08 -12.57 -30.63
CA SER A 120 -7.74 -11.97 -31.80
C SER A 120 -7.22 -12.55 -33.10
N ARG A 121 -5.94 -12.83 -33.24
CA ARG A 121 -5.28 -13.14 -34.53
C ARG A 121 -4.96 -14.62 -34.75
N LEU A 122 -4.72 -15.37 -33.66
CA LEU A 122 -4.19 -16.73 -33.73
C LEU A 122 -5.17 -17.81 -33.20
N ALA A 123 -6.35 -17.42 -32.74
CA ALA A 123 -7.28 -18.34 -32.11
C ALA A 123 -8.10 -19.18 -33.11
N SER A 124 -8.56 -20.34 -32.66
CA SER A 124 -9.72 -21.00 -33.22
C SER A 124 -10.99 -20.34 -32.75
N HIS A 125 -12.04 -20.44 -33.55
CA HIS A 125 -13.35 -19.86 -33.23
C HIS A 125 -14.47 -20.92 -33.26
N ARG A 126 -15.69 -20.50 -32.88
CA ARG A 126 -16.90 -21.27 -33.08
C ARG A 126 -17.89 -20.43 -33.89
N CYS A 127 -18.54 -21.07 -34.85
CA CYS A 127 -19.62 -20.42 -35.59
C CYS A 127 -20.89 -20.32 -34.69
N PRO A 128 -21.88 -19.52 -35.08
CA PRO A 128 -23.16 -19.41 -34.35
C PRO A 128 -23.86 -20.76 -34.08
N ASN A 129 -23.63 -21.75 -34.94
CA ASN A 129 -24.13 -23.12 -34.80
C ASN A 129 -23.21 -24.05 -33.97
N GLY A 130 -22.18 -23.50 -33.32
CA GLY A 130 -21.27 -24.23 -32.42
C GLY A 130 -20.16 -25.04 -33.12
N HIS A 131 -20.04 -25.05 -34.47
CA HIS A 131 -19.00 -25.77 -35.16
C HIS A 131 -17.62 -25.15 -34.95
N TYR A 132 -16.60 -26.00 -34.89
CA TYR A 132 -15.21 -25.59 -34.78
C TYR A 132 -14.72 -24.95 -36.08
N VAL A 133 -14.07 -23.80 -35.94
CA VAL A 133 -13.41 -23.06 -37.04
C VAL A 133 -11.93 -22.94 -36.71
N PRO A 134 -11.04 -23.59 -37.50
CA PRO A 134 -9.61 -23.58 -37.21
C PRO A 134 -8.98 -22.19 -37.40
N PRO A 135 -7.80 -21.91 -36.82
CA PRO A 135 -7.03 -20.72 -37.08
C PRO A 135 -6.75 -20.56 -38.59
N THR A 136 -6.84 -19.34 -39.09
CA THR A 136 -6.63 -19.04 -40.53
C THR A 136 -6.09 -17.63 -40.70
N LEU A 137 -5.24 -17.41 -41.74
CA LEU A 137 -4.73 -16.09 -42.13
C LEU A 137 -5.84 -15.07 -42.44
N LYS A 138 -7.02 -15.51 -42.83
CA LYS A 138 -8.18 -14.62 -43.04
C LYS A 138 -8.54 -13.84 -41.79
N VAL A 139 -8.45 -14.48 -40.58
CA VAL A 139 -8.65 -13.80 -39.29
C VAL A 139 -7.62 -12.71 -39.09
N ALA A 140 -6.36 -13.02 -39.32
CA ALA A 140 -5.27 -12.07 -39.18
C ALA A 140 -5.38 -10.89 -40.18
N ALA A 141 -5.92 -11.16 -41.35
CA ALA A 141 -6.13 -10.16 -42.43
C ALA A 141 -7.48 -9.40 -42.27
N GLU A 142 -8.22 -9.63 -41.18
CA GLU A 142 -9.55 -9.03 -40.93
C GLU A 142 -10.58 -9.30 -42.06
N GLN A 143 -10.45 -10.46 -42.70
CA GLN A 143 -11.34 -10.89 -43.79
C GLN A 143 -12.51 -11.71 -43.24
N GLU A 144 -13.58 -11.79 -44.02
CA GLU A 144 -14.76 -12.61 -43.71
C GLU A 144 -14.39 -14.10 -43.59
N ILE A 145 -14.78 -14.73 -42.53
CA ILE A 145 -14.59 -16.17 -42.30
C ILE A 145 -15.93 -16.88 -42.43
N LEU A 146 -15.92 -17.96 -43.20
CA LEU A 146 -17.07 -18.85 -43.29
C LEU A 146 -16.77 -20.16 -42.57
N CYS A 147 -17.77 -20.67 -41.84
CA CYS A 147 -17.67 -21.97 -41.20
C CYS A 147 -17.45 -23.08 -42.21
N PRO A 148 -16.40 -23.91 -42.07
CA PRO A 148 -16.11 -24.98 -43.03
C PRO A 148 -17.20 -26.10 -43.05
N VAL A 149 -18.05 -26.14 -42.02
CA VAL A 149 -19.09 -27.19 -41.90
C VAL A 149 -20.45 -26.70 -42.41
N CYS A 150 -20.89 -25.47 -42.06
CA CYS A 150 -22.25 -25.01 -42.40
C CYS A 150 -22.28 -23.77 -43.29
N GLY A 151 -21.12 -23.17 -43.61
CA GLY A 151 -21.03 -21.98 -44.47
C GLY A 151 -21.47 -20.67 -43.81
N GLU A 152 -21.85 -20.71 -42.49
CA GLU A 152 -22.29 -19.52 -41.75
C GLU A 152 -21.11 -18.59 -41.50
N LYS A 153 -21.38 -17.27 -41.48
CA LYS A 153 -20.36 -16.26 -41.17
C LYS A 153 -19.92 -16.36 -39.72
N VAL A 154 -18.61 -16.29 -39.51
CA VAL A 154 -17.97 -16.36 -38.21
C VAL A 154 -17.37 -14.98 -37.90
N HIS A 155 -17.75 -14.41 -36.78
CA HIS A 155 -17.14 -13.21 -36.25
C HIS A 155 -15.89 -13.58 -35.42
N ALA A 156 -14.72 -13.05 -35.83
CA ALA A 156 -13.50 -13.11 -35.04
C ALA A 156 -13.34 -11.81 -34.28
N PRO A 157 -13.41 -11.81 -32.94
CA PRO A 157 -13.36 -10.57 -32.18
C PRO A 157 -12.01 -9.87 -32.34
N SER A 158 -12.03 -8.56 -32.47
CA SER A 158 -10.85 -7.70 -32.44
C SER A 158 -10.21 -7.71 -31.05
N ALA A 159 -8.97 -7.24 -30.92
CA ALA A 159 -8.32 -7.14 -29.61
C ALA A 159 -9.07 -6.21 -28.65
N GLU A 160 -9.84 -5.24 -29.13
CA GLU A 160 -10.66 -4.35 -28.34
C GLU A 160 -11.94 -5.03 -27.83
N GLU A 161 -12.54 -5.91 -28.62
CA GLU A 161 -13.68 -6.74 -28.23
C GLU A 161 -13.30 -7.85 -27.23
N LEU A 162 -12.00 -8.05 -26.98
CA LEU A 162 -11.46 -8.92 -25.93
C LEU A 162 -11.06 -8.14 -24.67
N ALA A 163 -11.30 -6.83 -24.61
CA ALA A 163 -10.93 -5.98 -23.50
C ALA A 163 -12.08 -5.84 -22.50
N PHE A 164 -11.90 -6.34 -21.28
CA PHE A 164 -12.91 -6.24 -20.22
C PHE A 164 -13.14 -4.80 -19.70
N ASN A 165 -12.26 -3.87 -20.00
CA ASN A 165 -12.41 -2.45 -19.68
C ASN A 165 -12.95 -1.61 -20.86
N SER A 166 -13.36 -2.25 -21.93
CA SER A 166 -13.93 -1.67 -23.15
C SER A 166 -15.05 -2.55 -23.72
N GLN A 167 -15.00 -2.89 -25.01
CA GLN A 167 -16.07 -3.59 -25.74
C GLN A 167 -16.27 -5.05 -25.29
N GLY A 168 -15.24 -5.69 -24.75
CA GLY A 168 -15.31 -7.06 -24.23
C GLY A 168 -15.84 -7.18 -22.81
N ALA A 169 -16.29 -6.09 -22.20
CA ALA A 169 -16.77 -6.09 -20.83
C ALA A 169 -18.05 -6.93 -20.66
N CYS A 170 -18.14 -7.68 -19.56
CA CYS A 170 -19.38 -8.32 -19.15
C CYS A 170 -20.48 -7.25 -18.96
N PRO A 171 -21.65 -7.38 -19.59
CA PRO A 171 -22.68 -6.36 -19.51
C PRO A 171 -23.22 -6.15 -18.09
N LYS A 172 -23.22 -7.19 -17.23
CA LYS A 172 -23.76 -7.12 -15.87
C LYS A 172 -22.83 -6.38 -14.90
N CYS A 173 -21.53 -6.71 -14.90
CA CYS A 173 -20.57 -6.10 -14.01
C CYS A 173 -19.73 -4.99 -14.66
N SER A 174 -19.96 -4.68 -15.94
CA SER A 174 -19.19 -3.67 -16.69
C SER A 174 -17.68 -3.83 -16.57
N GLY A 175 -17.20 -5.09 -16.55
CA GLY A 175 -15.78 -5.43 -16.49
C GLY A 175 -15.12 -5.36 -15.12
N THR A 176 -15.90 -5.25 -14.02
CA THR A 176 -15.33 -5.29 -12.65
C THR A 176 -15.09 -6.71 -12.15
N GLY A 177 -15.85 -7.70 -12.66
CA GLY A 177 -15.81 -9.10 -12.20
C GLY A 177 -16.66 -9.36 -10.96
N SER A 178 -17.04 -8.33 -10.24
CA SER A 178 -17.89 -8.40 -9.05
C SER A 178 -19.15 -7.55 -9.22
N VAL A 179 -20.15 -7.82 -8.42
CA VAL A 179 -21.38 -7.04 -8.29
C VAL A 179 -21.62 -6.75 -6.82
N ARG A 180 -22.14 -5.56 -6.55
CA ARG A 180 -22.58 -5.21 -5.19
C ARG A 180 -23.98 -5.73 -5.00
N THR A 181 -24.16 -6.62 -4.04
CA THR A 181 -25.43 -7.17 -3.62
C THR A 181 -25.74 -6.72 -2.20
N VAL A 182 -27.02 -6.78 -1.84
CA VAL A 182 -27.43 -6.49 -0.47
C VAL A 182 -26.97 -7.60 0.45
N ASP A 183 -26.29 -7.26 1.53
CA ASP A 183 -25.90 -8.19 2.58
C ASP A 183 -27.03 -8.38 3.56
N LEU A 184 -27.68 -9.55 3.50
CA LEU A 184 -28.86 -9.86 4.31
C LEU A 184 -28.58 -9.82 5.82
N ASP A 185 -27.40 -10.24 6.24
CA ASP A 185 -27.01 -10.25 7.65
C ASP A 185 -26.89 -8.82 8.20
N SER A 186 -26.48 -7.88 7.37
CA SER A 186 -26.38 -6.46 7.74
C SER A 186 -27.71 -5.73 7.86
N LEU A 187 -28.78 -6.30 7.29
CA LEU A 187 -30.12 -5.71 7.36
C LEU A 187 -30.71 -5.83 8.76
N VAL A 188 -30.42 -6.93 9.48
CA VAL A 188 -30.86 -7.18 10.85
C VAL A 188 -29.64 -7.62 11.68
N PRO A 189 -28.78 -6.69 12.08
CA PRO A 189 -27.52 -7.02 12.77
C PRO A 189 -27.74 -7.57 14.20
N ASP A 190 -28.87 -7.30 14.81
CA ASP A 190 -29.28 -7.80 16.13
C ASP A 190 -30.73 -8.28 16.07
N ASP A 191 -30.92 -9.58 15.99
CA ASP A 191 -32.22 -10.25 15.91
C ASP A 191 -32.92 -10.36 17.27
N THR A 192 -32.26 -9.98 18.36
CA THR A 192 -32.87 -9.91 19.70
C THR A 192 -33.73 -8.67 19.89
N LEU A 193 -33.54 -7.66 19.03
CA LEU A 193 -34.38 -6.45 19.01
C LEU A 193 -35.66 -6.69 18.25
N SER A 194 -36.71 -5.95 18.62
CA SER A 194 -37.94 -5.87 17.83
C SER A 194 -37.79 -4.84 16.70
N ILE A 195 -38.70 -4.88 15.72
CA ILE A 195 -38.74 -3.87 14.65
C ILE A 195 -39.00 -2.48 15.24
N ASP A 196 -39.82 -2.38 16.28
CA ASP A 196 -40.10 -1.12 16.99
C ASP A 196 -38.85 -0.57 17.73
N GLU A 197 -37.95 -1.45 18.18
CA GLU A 197 -36.65 -1.09 18.77
C GLU A 197 -35.58 -0.81 17.72
N GLY A 198 -35.86 -1.09 16.46
CA GLY A 198 -34.97 -0.77 15.35
C GLY A 198 -34.15 -1.94 14.81
N ALA A 199 -34.60 -3.17 14.95
CA ALA A 199 -33.94 -4.37 14.40
C ALA A 199 -33.59 -4.24 12.92
N VAL A 200 -34.46 -3.61 12.10
CA VAL A 200 -34.23 -3.41 10.67
C VAL A 200 -33.42 -2.14 10.42
N ALA A 201 -32.11 -2.29 10.38
CA ALA A 201 -31.14 -1.19 10.32
C ALA A 201 -31.30 -0.23 9.11
N PRO A 202 -31.64 -0.67 7.88
CA PRO A 202 -31.87 0.23 6.74
C PRO A 202 -33.02 1.21 6.96
N TRP A 203 -34.09 0.80 7.63
CA TRP A 203 -35.23 1.70 7.88
C TRP A 203 -34.87 2.83 8.85
N ASN A 204 -33.92 2.60 9.75
CA ASN A 204 -33.45 3.62 10.69
C ASN A 204 -32.49 4.63 10.08
N SER A 205 -31.72 4.24 9.07
CA SER A 205 -30.61 5.03 8.55
C SER A 205 -30.80 5.55 7.12
N LEU A 206 -31.62 4.89 6.30
CA LEU A 206 -31.82 5.22 4.89
C LEU A 206 -33.25 5.66 4.56
N MET A 207 -34.22 5.35 5.45
CA MET A 207 -35.67 5.67 5.26
C MET A 207 -36.25 6.42 6.44
N TRP A 208 -37.50 6.78 6.33
CA TRP A 208 -38.23 7.45 7.39
C TRP A 208 -38.75 6.46 8.44
N SER A 209 -38.79 6.89 9.68
CA SER A 209 -39.28 6.10 10.83
C SER A 209 -40.71 5.55 10.72
N LEU A 210 -41.44 5.98 9.72
CA LEU A 210 -42.80 5.49 9.42
C LEU A 210 -42.85 4.08 8.83
N MET A 211 -41.73 3.53 8.39
CA MET A 211 -41.70 2.19 7.78
C MET A 211 -42.14 1.11 8.75
N THR A 212 -41.83 1.25 10.04
CA THR A 212 -42.32 0.36 11.12
C THR A 212 -43.84 0.29 11.19
N ASP A 213 -44.48 1.46 11.15
CA ASP A 213 -45.96 1.54 11.21
C ASP A 213 -46.60 0.89 9.97
N VAL A 214 -46.05 1.13 8.79
CA VAL A 214 -46.49 0.51 7.53
C VAL A 214 -46.28 -1.02 7.56
N CYS A 215 -45.15 -1.49 8.09
CA CYS A 215 -44.82 -2.90 8.24
C CYS A 215 -45.88 -3.62 9.11
N ARG A 216 -46.37 -2.97 10.16
CA ARG A 216 -47.44 -3.48 11.02
C ARG A 216 -48.73 -3.70 10.22
N GLU A 217 -49.08 -2.74 9.35
CA GLU A 217 -50.27 -2.84 8.46
C GLU A 217 -50.07 -3.87 7.33
N MET A 218 -48.83 -4.33 7.10
CA MET A 218 -48.55 -5.50 6.25
C MET A 218 -48.80 -6.82 6.96
N GLY A 219 -49.13 -6.84 8.24
CA GLY A 219 -49.44 -8.00 9.04
C GLY A 219 -48.23 -8.60 9.78
N VAL A 220 -47.15 -7.80 9.98
CA VAL A 220 -45.97 -8.22 10.71
C VAL A 220 -46.01 -7.72 12.16
N ARG A 221 -45.71 -8.57 13.12
CA ARG A 221 -45.61 -8.20 14.54
C ARG A 221 -44.33 -7.40 14.76
N THR A 222 -44.44 -6.14 15.07
CA THR A 222 -43.31 -5.23 15.19
C THR A 222 -42.78 -5.08 16.62
N ASP A 223 -43.49 -5.61 17.59
CA ASP A 223 -43.26 -5.50 19.03
C ASP A 223 -42.53 -6.70 19.69
N VAL A 224 -42.27 -7.76 18.90
CA VAL A 224 -41.56 -8.96 19.35
C VAL A 224 -40.15 -9.00 18.77
N PRO A 225 -39.16 -9.69 19.44
CA PRO A 225 -37.82 -9.89 18.89
C PRO A 225 -37.87 -10.43 17.46
N PHE A 226 -37.01 -9.93 16.55
CA PHE A 226 -37.02 -10.31 15.14
C PHE A 226 -36.84 -11.82 14.92
N ARG A 227 -36.05 -12.47 15.76
CA ARG A 227 -35.89 -13.95 15.73
C ARG A 227 -37.19 -14.74 15.98
N GLU A 228 -38.16 -14.13 16.68
CA GLU A 228 -39.46 -14.75 17.02
C GLU A 228 -40.55 -14.52 15.95
N LEU A 229 -40.24 -13.77 14.90
CA LEU A 229 -41.12 -13.64 13.74
C LEU A 229 -41.19 -14.95 12.98
N THR A 230 -42.36 -15.24 12.42
CA THR A 230 -42.56 -16.36 11.51
C THR A 230 -41.79 -16.16 10.21
N ASP A 231 -41.55 -17.23 9.46
CA ASP A 231 -40.89 -17.15 8.16
C ASP A 231 -41.66 -16.27 7.17
N GLN A 232 -42.99 -16.25 7.24
CA GLN A 232 -43.83 -15.40 6.44
C GLN A 232 -43.66 -13.91 6.80
N GLU A 233 -43.58 -13.58 8.09
CA GLU A 233 -43.34 -12.22 8.56
C GLU A 233 -41.94 -11.74 8.15
N LYS A 234 -40.92 -12.59 8.28
CA LYS A 234 -39.56 -12.31 7.81
C LYS A 234 -39.50 -12.11 6.30
N ASP A 235 -40.21 -12.94 5.53
CA ASP A 235 -40.30 -12.77 4.07
C ASP A 235 -40.92 -11.44 3.68
N ILE A 236 -41.98 -10.99 4.38
CA ILE A 236 -42.54 -9.66 4.17
C ILE A 236 -41.49 -8.58 4.42
N VAL A 237 -40.70 -8.67 5.51
CA VAL A 237 -39.67 -7.67 5.81
C VAL A 237 -38.58 -7.62 4.76
N TYR A 238 -38.13 -8.78 4.23
CA TYR A 238 -37.06 -8.84 3.24
C TYR A 238 -37.54 -8.63 1.80
N HIS A 239 -38.70 -9.19 1.42
CA HIS A 239 -39.17 -9.31 0.02
C HIS A 239 -40.59 -8.79 -0.22
N GLY A 240 -41.33 -8.36 0.81
CA GLY A 240 -42.73 -7.94 0.68
C GLY A 240 -42.94 -6.91 -0.43
N PRO A 241 -44.12 -6.96 -1.14
CA PRO A 241 -44.37 -6.09 -2.26
C PRO A 241 -44.59 -4.61 -1.83
N ALA A 242 -44.27 -3.71 -2.74
CA ALA A 242 -44.50 -2.28 -2.51
C ALA A 242 -46.02 -2.01 -2.56
N GLU A 243 -46.68 -1.99 -1.41
CA GLU A 243 -48.10 -1.73 -1.26
C GLU A 243 -48.33 -0.42 -0.51
N LYS A 244 -49.36 0.33 -0.95
CA LYS A 244 -49.79 1.54 -0.26
C LYS A 244 -50.74 1.17 0.87
N LYS A 245 -50.39 1.52 2.11
CA LYS A 245 -51.21 1.26 3.30
C LYS A 245 -51.58 2.59 3.96
N HIS A 246 -52.78 2.58 4.57
CA HIS A 246 -53.24 3.68 5.37
C HIS A 246 -52.73 3.50 6.79
N ILE A 247 -52.00 4.48 7.32
CA ILE A 247 -51.38 4.39 8.65
C ILE A 247 -51.80 5.57 9.51
N PHE A 248 -51.96 5.30 10.80
CA PHE A 248 -52.08 6.31 11.82
C PHE A 248 -50.74 6.54 12.49
N TYR A 249 -50.13 7.69 12.32
CA TYR A 249 -48.81 7.99 12.89
C TYR A 249 -48.90 9.02 14.01
N LYS A 250 -48.01 8.84 15.01
CA LYS A 250 -47.79 9.81 16.09
C LYS A 250 -46.32 10.28 16.05
N ALA A 251 -46.13 11.59 15.86
CA ALA A 251 -44.79 12.15 15.78
C ALA A 251 -44.04 12.05 17.11
N LYS A 252 -42.84 11.46 17.11
CA LYS A 252 -41.98 11.24 18.31
C LYS A 252 -41.56 12.55 19.01
N LYS A 253 -41.60 13.72 18.34
CA LYS A 253 -41.11 15.01 18.85
C LYS A 253 -42.21 16.10 18.97
N SER A 254 -43.40 15.83 18.57
CA SER A 254 -44.52 16.75 18.71
C SER A 254 -45.81 15.95 19.00
N ASN A 255 -46.76 16.52 19.74
CA ASN A 255 -47.99 15.83 20.05
C ASN A 255 -48.97 15.74 18.87
N GLN A 256 -48.46 15.87 17.64
CA GLN A 256 -49.26 15.76 16.42
C GLN A 256 -49.43 14.31 16.04
N ALA A 257 -50.68 13.90 15.88
CA ALA A 257 -51.09 12.62 15.31
C ALA A 257 -51.88 12.88 14.05
N GLY A 258 -51.73 12.04 13.04
CA GLY A 258 -52.42 12.18 11.78
C GLY A 258 -52.48 10.84 11.03
N GLU A 259 -53.37 10.81 10.05
CA GLU A 259 -53.51 9.69 9.14
C GLU A 259 -52.88 10.04 7.81
N LEU A 260 -52.14 9.08 7.23
CA LEU A 260 -51.60 9.24 5.88
C LEU A 260 -51.47 7.89 5.17
N ASP A 261 -51.51 7.95 3.87
CA ASP A 261 -51.21 6.81 3.01
C ASP A 261 -49.70 6.76 2.74
N PHE A 262 -49.06 5.67 3.10
CA PHE A 262 -47.66 5.48 2.86
C PHE A 262 -47.35 4.14 2.17
N THR A 263 -46.38 4.13 1.26
CA THR A 263 -46.01 2.91 0.53
C THR A 263 -44.99 2.11 1.33
N TYR A 264 -45.27 0.83 1.51
CA TYR A 264 -44.34 -0.13 2.10
C TYR A 264 -43.14 -0.35 1.16
N TYR A 265 -41.96 -0.34 1.73
CA TYR A 265 -40.72 -0.72 1.06
C TYR A 265 -39.96 -1.69 1.92
N ASN A 266 -39.76 -2.91 1.44
CA ASN A 266 -39.02 -3.93 2.14
C ASN A 266 -37.54 -3.53 2.37
N ALA A 267 -36.82 -4.24 3.25
CA ALA A 267 -35.48 -3.88 3.66
C ALA A 267 -34.49 -3.92 2.50
N ILE A 268 -34.57 -4.91 1.61
CA ILE A 268 -33.69 -5.06 0.43
C ILE A 268 -33.91 -3.90 -0.54
N TYR A 269 -35.19 -3.63 -0.92
CA TYR A 269 -35.52 -2.52 -1.82
C TYR A 269 -35.08 -1.17 -1.27
N THR A 270 -35.15 -1.00 0.05
CA THR A 270 -34.71 0.24 0.71
C THR A 270 -33.24 0.51 0.45
N VAL A 271 -32.36 -0.52 0.52
CA VAL A 271 -30.92 -0.42 0.24
C VAL A 271 -30.69 -0.21 -1.27
N GLU A 272 -31.35 -0.99 -2.13
CA GLU A 272 -31.21 -0.87 -3.60
C GLU A 272 -31.63 0.52 -4.11
N ASN A 273 -32.75 1.03 -3.62
CA ASN A 273 -33.26 2.36 -3.98
C ASN A 273 -32.34 3.48 -3.45
N ALA A 274 -31.78 3.29 -2.25
CA ALA A 274 -30.80 4.23 -1.72
C ALA A 274 -29.52 4.22 -2.57
N LEU A 275 -29.02 3.04 -2.96
CA LEU A 275 -27.84 2.88 -3.82
C LEU A 275 -28.05 3.56 -5.18
N ALA A 276 -29.20 3.35 -5.81
CA ALA A 276 -29.54 3.96 -7.10
C ALA A 276 -29.58 5.51 -7.06
N LYS A 277 -29.81 6.11 -5.88
CA LYS A 277 -29.90 7.56 -5.66
C LYS A 277 -28.64 8.21 -5.12
N VAL A 278 -27.59 7.44 -4.87
CA VAL A 278 -26.32 7.98 -4.38
C VAL A 278 -25.69 8.92 -5.42
N LYS A 279 -25.35 10.13 -4.96
CA LYS A 279 -24.73 11.17 -5.80
C LYS A 279 -23.36 11.62 -5.27
N ASP A 280 -23.04 11.30 -4.01
CA ASP A 280 -21.84 11.74 -3.34
C ASP A 280 -21.24 10.64 -2.46
N GLU A 281 -20.01 10.83 -2.02
CA GLU A 281 -19.28 9.89 -1.19
C GLU A 281 -19.93 9.68 0.20
N LYS A 282 -20.58 10.73 0.75
CA LYS A 282 -21.29 10.62 2.04
C LYS A 282 -22.52 9.72 1.91
N GLY A 283 -23.23 9.83 0.80
CA GLY A 283 -24.33 8.93 0.45
C GLY A 283 -23.87 7.50 0.30
N MET A 284 -22.74 7.28 -0.39
CA MET A 284 -22.17 5.95 -0.57
C MET A 284 -21.80 5.31 0.79
N LYS A 285 -21.09 5.99 1.68
CA LYS A 285 -20.72 5.48 3.02
C LYS A 285 -21.92 5.06 3.88
N ARG A 286 -23.10 5.65 3.64
CA ARG A 286 -24.33 5.28 4.36
C ARG A 286 -24.94 3.97 3.86
N VAL A 287 -24.80 3.70 2.57
CA VAL A 287 -25.38 2.50 1.93
C VAL A 287 -24.40 1.34 1.98
N GLU A 288 -23.10 1.61 1.86
CA GLU A 288 -22.00 0.63 1.76
C GLU A 288 -22.01 -0.41 2.88
N LYS A 289 -22.38 -0.03 4.10
CA LYS A 289 -22.50 -0.95 5.23
C LYS A 289 -23.56 -2.05 5.09
N PHE A 290 -24.46 -1.92 4.12
CA PHE A 290 -25.49 -2.90 3.79
C PHE A 290 -25.21 -3.67 2.50
N LEU A 291 -24.02 -3.49 1.92
CA LEU A 291 -23.63 -4.11 0.67
C LEU A 291 -22.45 -5.03 0.90
N LYS A 292 -22.46 -6.16 0.18
CA LYS A 292 -21.30 -7.03 0.03
C LYS A 292 -20.91 -7.12 -1.45
N GLU A 293 -19.65 -7.39 -1.70
CA GLU A 293 -19.18 -7.70 -3.04
C GLU A 293 -19.25 -9.21 -3.27
N ASP A 294 -20.07 -9.60 -4.23
CA ASP A 294 -20.18 -10.98 -4.69
C ASP A 294 -19.58 -11.11 -6.09
N ILE A 295 -19.09 -12.31 -6.42
CA ILE A 295 -18.62 -12.62 -7.76
C ILE A 295 -19.78 -12.44 -8.74
N CYS A 296 -19.52 -11.78 -9.87
CA CYS A 296 -20.56 -11.56 -10.89
C CYS A 296 -21.12 -12.90 -11.40
N PRO A 297 -22.41 -13.19 -11.25
CA PRO A 297 -23.00 -14.47 -11.61
C PRO A 297 -23.04 -14.74 -13.12
N GLU A 298 -22.93 -13.70 -13.97
CA GLU A 298 -22.95 -13.84 -15.42
C GLU A 298 -21.56 -14.21 -15.97
N CYS A 299 -20.52 -13.55 -15.51
CA CYS A 299 -19.16 -13.83 -16.00
C CYS A 299 -18.33 -14.71 -15.06
N GLY A 300 -18.84 -15.08 -13.89
CA GLY A 300 -18.11 -15.89 -12.92
C GLY A 300 -16.79 -15.25 -12.46
N GLY A 301 -16.71 -13.92 -12.38
CA GLY A 301 -15.50 -13.19 -12.02
C GLY A 301 -14.55 -12.89 -13.18
N SER A 302 -14.76 -13.48 -14.38
CA SER A 302 -13.85 -13.32 -15.52
C SER A 302 -13.82 -11.91 -16.13
N ARG A 303 -14.74 -11.03 -15.78
CA ARG A 303 -14.88 -9.65 -16.28
C ARG A 303 -15.32 -9.55 -17.74
N LEU A 304 -15.27 -10.66 -18.50
CA LEU A 304 -15.46 -10.71 -19.95
C LEU A 304 -16.89 -11.12 -20.31
N SER A 305 -17.36 -10.57 -21.44
CA SER A 305 -18.60 -11.01 -22.11
C SER A 305 -18.49 -12.45 -22.62
N GLU A 306 -19.60 -13.09 -22.94
CA GLU A 306 -19.60 -14.45 -23.48
C GLU A 306 -18.83 -14.52 -24.82
N ALA A 307 -19.03 -13.55 -25.70
CA ALA A 307 -18.32 -13.48 -26.99
C ALA A 307 -16.80 -13.40 -26.82
N ALA A 308 -16.31 -12.61 -25.85
CA ALA A 308 -14.89 -12.48 -25.56
C ALA A 308 -14.25 -13.75 -24.97
N ARG A 309 -15.03 -14.71 -24.49
CA ARG A 309 -14.58 -16.00 -23.96
C ARG A 309 -14.51 -17.13 -24.99
N THR A 310 -14.98 -16.89 -26.23
CA THR A 310 -15.04 -17.95 -27.27
C THR A 310 -13.71 -18.27 -27.95
N PRO A 311 -12.80 -17.33 -28.25
CA PRO A 311 -11.53 -17.63 -28.93
C PRO A 311 -10.62 -18.52 -28.08
N LYS A 312 -9.99 -19.53 -28.70
CA LYS A 312 -9.14 -20.50 -27.97
C LYS A 312 -7.88 -20.88 -28.77
N PRO A 313 -6.77 -20.14 -28.67
CA PRO A 313 -5.48 -20.62 -29.18
C PRO A 313 -5.06 -21.86 -28.39
N ARG A 314 -4.55 -22.88 -29.04
CA ARG A 314 -4.18 -24.17 -28.43
C ARG A 314 -5.24 -24.73 -27.47
N GLY A 315 -6.53 -24.46 -27.72
CA GLY A 315 -7.65 -24.97 -26.92
C GLY A 315 -7.90 -24.28 -25.58
N ILE A 316 -7.09 -23.28 -25.17
CA ILE A 316 -7.22 -22.57 -23.91
C ILE A 316 -7.90 -21.21 -24.14
N GLY A 317 -8.92 -20.88 -23.33
CA GLY A 317 -9.63 -19.61 -23.37
C GLY A 317 -8.84 -18.46 -22.72
N LEU A 318 -9.23 -17.21 -23.04
CA LEU A 318 -8.55 -16.03 -22.48
C LEU A 318 -8.62 -15.97 -20.96
N VAL A 319 -9.73 -16.44 -20.37
CA VAL A 319 -9.90 -16.45 -18.90
C VAL A 319 -8.91 -17.41 -18.25
N GLU A 320 -8.85 -18.65 -18.73
CA GLU A 320 -7.94 -19.67 -18.22
C GLU A 320 -6.47 -19.24 -18.37
N ALA A 321 -6.12 -18.64 -19.51
CA ALA A 321 -4.76 -18.11 -19.72
C ALA A 321 -4.43 -16.96 -18.77
N CYS A 322 -5.38 -16.06 -18.51
CA CYS A 322 -5.16 -14.96 -17.55
C CYS A 322 -5.01 -15.45 -16.10
N GLN A 323 -5.53 -16.63 -15.77
CA GLN A 323 -5.44 -17.26 -14.45
C GLN A 323 -4.16 -18.07 -14.22
N MET A 324 -3.45 -18.40 -15.31
CA MET A 324 -2.12 -19.03 -15.19
C MET A 324 -1.13 -18.10 -14.48
N THR A 325 -0.16 -18.69 -13.77
CA THR A 325 1.00 -17.93 -13.33
C THR A 325 1.74 -17.38 -14.55
N LEU A 326 2.45 -16.28 -14.39
CA LEU A 326 3.23 -15.69 -15.49
C LEU A 326 4.22 -16.70 -16.06
N LYS A 327 4.82 -17.55 -15.21
CA LYS A 327 5.72 -18.64 -15.62
C LYS A 327 5.03 -19.63 -16.54
N ASP A 328 3.89 -20.21 -16.10
CA ASP A 328 3.15 -21.21 -16.87
C ASP A 328 2.60 -20.61 -18.17
N LEU A 329 2.19 -19.35 -18.11
CA LEU A 329 1.69 -18.63 -19.29
C LEU A 329 2.80 -18.42 -20.34
N VAL A 330 4.04 -18.11 -19.92
CA VAL A 330 5.19 -17.99 -20.82
C VAL A 330 5.49 -19.32 -21.50
N ASP A 331 5.48 -20.42 -20.74
CA ASP A 331 5.70 -21.77 -21.26
C ASP A 331 4.59 -22.20 -22.26
N TRP A 332 3.34 -21.83 -21.96
CA TRP A 332 2.22 -22.08 -22.85
C TRP A 332 2.32 -21.22 -24.15
N VAL A 333 2.66 -19.94 -24.05
CA VAL A 333 2.82 -19.02 -25.19
C VAL A 333 3.93 -19.51 -26.13
N ALA A 334 5.04 -20.02 -25.58
CA ALA A 334 6.15 -20.55 -26.37
C ALA A 334 5.71 -21.64 -27.39
N GLY A 335 4.72 -22.43 -27.04
CA GLY A 335 4.21 -23.48 -27.94
C GLY A 335 3.06 -23.03 -28.87
N VAL A 336 2.63 -21.76 -28.86
CA VAL A 336 1.55 -21.28 -29.73
C VAL A 336 1.94 -21.33 -31.21
N PRO A 337 3.12 -20.85 -31.67
CA PRO A 337 3.50 -20.88 -33.07
C PRO A 337 3.46 -22.29 -33.68
N ASP A 338 3.94 -23.30 -32.97
CA ASP A 338 3.98 -24.69 -33.44
C ASP A 338 2.60 -25.34 -33.59
N SER A 339 1.60 -24.80 -32.89
CA SER A 339 0.21 -25.28 -33.01
C SER A 339 -0.58 -24.75 -34.19
N LEU A 340 0.02 -23.87 -34.99
CA LEU A 340 -0.62 -23.14 -36.07
C LEU A 340 -0.19 -23.64 -37.44
N PRO A 341 -1.00 -23.41 -38.51
CA PRO A 341 -0.60 -23.62 -39.87
C PRO A 341 0.71 -22.90 -40.22
N GLU A 342 1.55 -23.48 -41.06
CA GLU A 342 2.88 -22.97 -41.41
C GLU A 342 2.83 -21.51 -41.88
N GLU A 343 1.83 -21.15 -42.67
CA GLU A 343 1.60 -19.80 -43.18
C GLU A 343 1.36 -18.72 -42.08
N MET A 344 0.98 -19.13 -40.88
CA MET A 344 0.73 -18.23 -39.72
C MET A 344 1.91 -18.13 -38.77
N ARG A 345 2.90 -19.03 -38.85
CA ARG A 345 3.95 -19.17 -37.82
C ARG A 345 4.79 -17.90 -37.65
N LEU A 346 5.26 -17.31 -38.76
CA LEU A 346 6.09 -16.10 -38.70
C LEU A 346 5.40 -14.95 -37.96
N MET A 347 4.12 -14.75 -38.23
CA MET A 347 3.32 -13.73 -37.49
C MET A 347 3.13 -14.12 -36.04
N ALA A 348 2.88 -15.40 -35.78
CA ALA A 348 2.71 -15.89 -34.40
C ALA A 348 3.99 -15.74 -33.57
N GLU A 349 5.15 -16.09 -34.16
CA GLU A 349 6.46 -15.89 -33.53
C GLU A 349 6.68 -14.44 -33.11
N ALA A 350 6.42 -13.47 -34.01
CA ALA A 350 6.58 -12.04 -33.70
C ALA A 350 5.68 -11.56 -32.54
N ILE A 351 4.41 -12.02 -32.50
CA ILE A 351 3.47 -11.66 -31.43
C ILE A 351 3.91 -12.32 -30.11
N CYS A 352 4.29 -13.60 -30.14
CA CYS A 352 4.72 -14.34 -28.96
C CYS A 352 6.05 -13.80 -28.38
N GLU A 353 7.01 -13.46 -29.23
CA GLU A 353 8.29 -12.86 -28.84
C GLU A 353 8.10 -11.52 -28.12
N SER A 354 7.19 -10.68 -28.65
CA SER A 354 6.83 -9.41 -27.98
C SER A 354 6.30 -9.62 -26.56
N PHE A 355 5.45 -10.64 -26.36
CA PHE A 355 4.95 -11.01 -25.04
C PHE A 355 6.06 -11.54 -24.14
N GLN A 356 6.85 -12.50 -24.64
CA GLN A 356 7.90 -13.19 -23.87
C GLN A 356 8.99 -12.22 -23.39
N THR A 357 9.36 -11.23 -24.22
CA THR A 357 10.38 -10.23 -23.86
C THR A 357 9.97 -9.44 -22.60
N VAL A 358 8.72 -9.01 -22.51
CA VAL A 358 8.23 -8.28 -21.34
C VAL A 358 8.03 -9.22 -20.14
N ALA A 359 7.48 -10.42 -20.40
CA ALA A 359 7.22 -11.40 -19.35
C ALA A 359 8.51 -11.88 -18.68
N LYS A 360 9.59 -12.09 -19.45
CA LYS A 360 10.89 -12.47 -18.90
C LYS A 360 11.41 -11.44 -17.90
N ARG A 361 11.36 -10.15 -18.22
CA ARG A 361 11.79 -9.07 -17.32
C ARG A 361 10.98 -9.06 -16.01
N LEU A 362 9.67 -9.30 -16.09
CA LEU A 362 8.83 -9.42 -14.90
C LEU A 362 9.21 -10.64 -14.05
N MET A 363 9.56 -11.76 -14.69
CA MET A 363 10.04 -12.95 -13.99
C MET A 363 11.40 -12.69 -13.32
N ASP A 364 12.32 -12.02 -13.99
CA ASP A 364 13.64 -11.63 -13.44
C ASP A 364 13.47 -10.70 -12.21
N LEU A 365 12.43 -9.87 -12.20
CA LEU A 365 12.02 -9.05 -11.05
C LEU A 365 11.25 -9.85 -9.96
N GLY A 366 11.17 -11.18 -10.06
CA GLY A 366 10.54 -12.04 -9.05
C GLY A 366 9.01 -12.00 -9.06
N LEU A 367 8.36 -11.70 -10.19
CA LEU A 367 6.89 -11.65 -10.33
C LEU A 367 6.33 -12.86 -11.11
N SER A 368 7.08 -13.95 -11.21
CA SER A 368 6.73 -15.17 -11.97
C SER A 368 5.45 -15.86 -11.49
N TYR A 369 5.11 -15.70 -10.22
CA TYR A 369 3.97 -16.34 -9.55
C TYR A 369 2.64 -15.58 -9.73
N LEU A 370 2.67 -14.34 -10.22
CA LEU A 370 1.45 -13.54 -10.43
C LEU A 370 0.72 -13.97 -11.70
N SER A 371 -0.62 -13.94 -11.64
CA SER A 371 -1.49 -14.13 -12.78
C SER A 371 -1.92 -12.80 -13.39
N LEU A 372 -2.25 -12.77 -14.69
CA LEU A 372 -2.62 -11.52 -15.36
C LEU A 372 -3.97 -10.95 -14.89
N ASP A 373 -4.85 -11.77 -14.36
CA ASP A 373 -6.16 -11.36 -13.79
C ASP A 373 -6.05 -10.83 -12.35
N ARG A 374 -4.89 -10.99 -11.68
CA ARG A 374 -4.68 -10.50 -10.32
C ARG A 374 -5.03 -9.01 -10.23
N ALA A 375 -5.99 -8.66 -9.37
CA ALA A 375 -6.39 -7.26 -9.19
C ALA A 375 -5.21 -6.41 -8.71
N ALA A 376 -4.90 -5.33 -9.41
CA ALA A 376 -3.73 -4.49 -9.11
C ALA A 376 -3.80 -3.83 -7.72
N ALA A 377 -5.00 -3.63 -7.18
CA ALA A 377 -5.20 -3.14 -5.81
C ALA A 377 -4.75 -4.15 -4.73
N THR A 378 -4.68 -5.46 -5.05
CA THR A 378 -4.25 -6.51 -4.12
C THR A 378 -2.74 -6.78 -4.16
N LEU A 379 -2.01 -6.10 -5.04
CA LEU A 379 -0.57 -6.20 -5.13
C LEU A 379 0.09 -5.44 -3.96
N SER A 380 1.15 -5.98 -3.43
CA SER A 380 2.01 -5.29 -2.46
C SER A 380 2.63 -4.03 -3.07
N THR A 381 3.16 -3.15 -2.24
CA THR A 381 3.85 -1.93 -2.70
C THR A 381 5.03 -2.27 -3.61
N GLY A 382 5.87 -3.23 -3.22
CA GLY A 382 7.00 -3.68 -4.03
C GLY A 382 6.59 -4.33 -5.36
N GLU A 383 5.53 -5.17 -5.37
CA GLU A 383 5.00 -5.74 -6.62
C GLU A 383 4.50 -4.66 -7.59
N ARG A 384 3.78 -3.65 -7.09
CA ARG A 384 3.34 -2.50 -7.91
C ARG A 384 4.51 -1.71 -8.49
N GLN A 385 5.55 -1.47 -7.69
CA GLN A 385 6.73 -0.74 -8.12
C GLN A 385 7.50 -1.50 -9.20
N ARG A 386 7.72 -2.82 -9.01
CA ARG A 386 8.37 -3.68 -10.01
C ARG A 386 7.57 -3.78 -11.31
N MET A 387 6.24 -3.84 -11.21
CA MET A 387 5.36 -3.77 -12.38
C MET A 387 5.55 -2.48 -13.17
N GLN A 388 5.68 -1.32 -12.49
CA GLN A 388 5.95 -0.03 -13.14
C GLN A 388 7.34 0.02 -13.75
N LEU A 389 8.36 -0.53 -13.09
CA LEU A 389 9.72 -0.60 -13.58
C LEU A 389 9.80 -1.41 -14.89
N ALA A 390 9.20 -2.60 -14.92
CA ALA A 390 9.17 -3.43 -16.11
C ALA A 390 8.48 -2.73 -17.30
N ARG A 391 7.44 -1.92 -17.01
CA ARG A 391 6.78 -1.09 -18.03
C ARG A 391 7.68 0.02 -18.55
N ALA A 392 8.44 0.69 -17.68
CA ALA A 392 9.36 1.76 -18.07
C ALA A 392 10.44 1.26 -19.04
N VAL A 393 11.00 0.08 -18.77
CA VAL A 393 12.06 -0.55 -19.61
C VAL A 393 11.54 -1.02 -20.96
N ARG A 394 10.27 -1.40 -21.07
CA ARG A 394 9.67 -1.85 -22.34
C ARG A 394 9.80 -0.82 -23.46
N ASN A 395 9.67 0.46 -23.14
CA ASN A 395 9.53 1.52 -24.14
C ASN A 395 10.84 1.89 -24.85
N ARG A 396 12.00 1.30 -24.45
CA ARG A 396 13.33 1.57 -25.02
C ARG A 396 13.55 3.05 -25.33
N THR A 397 13.17 3.91 -24.40
CA THR A 397 13.44 5.35 -24.49
C THR A 397 14.93 5.60 -24.27
N THR A 398 15.47 6.60 -24.93
CA THR A 398 16.86 7.04 -24.76
C THR A 398 16.93 8.49 -24.31
N GLY A 399 17.97 8.86 -23.58
CA GLY A 399 18.17 10.24 -23.11
C GLY A 399 17.21 10.65 -21.97
N VAL A 400 16.70 9.71 -21.20
CA VAL A 400 15.81 9.94 -20.07
C VAL A 400 16.56 9.76 -18.74
N LEU A 401 16.23 10.56 -17.74
CA LEU A 401 16.63 10.37 -16.36
C LEU A 401 15.56 9.57 -15.62
N TYR A 402 15.87 8.33 -15.27
CA TYR A 402 15.02 7.50 -14.41
C TYR A 402 15.37 7.76 -12.94
N VAL A 403 14.41 8.19 -12.15
CA VAL A 403 14.54 8.37 -10.70
C VAL A 403 13.82 7.20 -10.03
N LEU A 404 14.60 6.29 -9.45
CA LEU A 404 14.11 5.10 -8.76
C LEU A 404 14.18 5.35 -7.25
N ASP A 405 13.03 5.39 -6.60
CA ASP A 405 12.92 5.65 -5.16
C ASP A 405 12.64 4.35 -4.43
N GLU A 406 13.69 3.80 -3.80
CA GLU A 406 13.70 2.53 -3.06
C GLU A 406 13.16 1.33 -3.87
N PRO A 407 13.72 1.02 -5.05
CA PRO A 407 13.24 -0.08 -5.88
C PRO A 407 13.49 -1.47 -5.28
N SER A 408 14.29 -1.58 -4.22
CA SER A 408 14.55 -2.81 -3.45
C SER A 408 13.40 -3.25 -2.55
N ILE A 409 12.40 -2.41 -2.30
CA ILE A 409 11.34 -2.68 -1.33
C ILE A 409 10.69 -4.05 -1.55
N GLY A 410 10.68 -4.88 -0.48
CA GLY A 410 10.07 -6.20 -0.47
C GLY A 410 10.74 -7.19 -1.44
N LEU A 411 11.98 -6.90 -1.90
CA LEU A 411 12.79 -7.84 -2.65
C LEU A 411 13.56 -8.77 -1.71
N HIS A 412 13.42 -10.07 -1.97
CA HIS A 412 14.36 -11.03 -1.41
C HIS A 412 15.73 -10.90 -2.09
N PRO A 413 16.86 -11.12 -1.40
CA PRO A 413 18.21 -11.04 -1.99
C PRO A 413 18.38 -11.78 -3.31
N SER A 414 17.69 -12.90 -3.52
CA SER A 414 17.73 -13.66 -4.79
C SER A 414 17.17 -12.88 -6.00
N ASN A 415 16.37 -11.85 -5.79
CA ASN A 415 15.75 -11.05 -6.86
C ASN A 415 16.49 -9.73 -7.14
N ILE A 416 17.48 -9.37 -6.31
CA ILE A 416 18.26 -8.13 -6.48
C ILE A 416 19.01 -8.15 -7.81
N LYS A 417 19.54 -9.32 -8.21
CA LYS A 417 20.22 -9.46 -9.50
C LYS A 417 19.33 -9.06 -10.68
N GLY A 418 18.07 -9.50 -10.71
CA GLY A 418 17.15 -9.13 -11.77
C GLY A 418 16.86 -7.63 -11.83
N LEU A 419 16.81 -6.95 -10.68
CA LEU A 419 16.71 -5.50 -10.63
C LEU A 419 17.95 -4.82 -11.19
N ASN A 420 19.14 -5.31 -10.84
CA ASN A 420 20.40 -4.77 -11.37
C ASN A 420 20.51 -4.96 -12.89
N ASP A 421 20.15 -6.14 -13.42
CA ASP A 421 20.11 -6.41 -14.86
C ASP A 421 19.18 -5.42 -15.58
N VAL A 422 18.02 -5.12 -15.02
CA VAL A 422 17.09 -4.12 -15.57
C VAL A 422 17.68 -2.70 -15.54
N MET A 423 18.40 -2.32 -14.51
CA MET A 423 19.08 -1.01 -14.45
C MET A 423 20.19 -0.91 -15.50
N HIS A 424 20.98 -1.95 -15.69
CA HIS A 424 22.01 -2.00 -16.72
C HIS A 424 21.43 -1.97 -18.13
N ASP A 425 20.28 -2.61 -18.39
CA ASP A 425 19.55 -2.51 -19.66
C ASP A 425 19.18 -1.04 -19.96
N LEU A 426 18.63 -0.31 -18.97
CA LEU A 426 18.29 1.11 -19.12
C LEU A 426 19.50 1.98 -19.43
N ILE A 427 20.64 1.74 -18.78
CA ILE A 427 21.89 2.45 -19.08
C ILE A 427 22.38 2.13 -20.50
N SER A 428 22.35 0.86 -20.91
CA SER A 428 22.76 0.42 -22.24
C SER A 428 21.91 1.03 -23.36
N ASP A 429 20.62 1.33 -23.07
CA ASP A 429 19.73 2.05 -23.98
C ASP A 429 20.00 3.60 -24.01
N GLY A 430 21.06 4.09 -23.33
CA GLY A 430 21.50 5.48 -23.36
C GLY A 430 20.78 6.41 -22.37
N ASN A 431 20.24 5.86 -21.30
CA ASN A 431 19.58 6.62 -20.24
C ASN A 431 20.53 6.92 -19.07
N SER A 432 20.01 7.63 -18.07
CA SER A 432 20.68 7.88 -16.77
C SER A 432 19.78 7.41 -15.66
N ILE A 433 20.36 6.86 -14.58
CA ILE A 433 19.60 6.39 -13.42
C ILE A 433 20.04 7.15 -12.19
N LEU A 434 19.08 7.65 -11.45
CA LEU A 434 19.23 8.18 -10.11
C LEU A 434 18.52 7.22 -9.15
N LEU A 435 19.30 6.53 -8.34
CA LEU A 435 18.85 5.47 -7.45
C LEU A 435 18.86 5.98 -6.01
N VAL A 436 17.72 6.12 -5.38
CA VAL A 436 17.62 6.34 -3.94
C VAL A 436 17.38 4.98 -3.31
N ASP A 437 18.34 4.46 -2.56
CA ASP A 437 18.19 3.17 -1.89
C ASP A 437 19.04 3.10 -0.62
N HIS A 438 18.79 2.11 0.21
CA HIS A 438 19.50 1.82 1.45
C HIS A 438 20.19 0.46 1.44
N ASP A 439 19.76 -0.42 0.53
CA ASP A 439 20.31 -1.76 0.38
C ASP A 439 21.73 -1.68 -0.20
N THR A 440 22.70 -2.18 0.57
CA THR A 440 24.11 -2.16 0.19
C THR A 440 24.40 -3.02 -1.04
N GLN A 441 23.63 -4.09 -1.30
CA GLN A 441 23.80 -4.94 -2.47
C GLN A 441 23.43 -4.21 -3.77
N ILE A 442 22.44 -3.31 -3.70
CA ILE A 442 22.02 -2.49 -4.85
C ILE A 442 22.93 -1.28 -5.00
N LEU A 443 23.26 -0.61 -3.90
CA LEU A 443 24.17 0.53 -3.92
C LEU A 443 25.57 0.16 -4.43
N SER A 444 26.03 -1.08 -4.19
CA SER A 444 27.31 -1.56 -4.71
C SER A 444 27.39 -1.67 -6.23
N GLU A 445 26.25 -1.68 -6.93
CA GLU A 445 26.17 -1.66 -8.41
C GLU A 445 26.18 -0.23 -8.99
N SER A 446 26.19 0.80 -8.13
CA SER A 446 26.26 2.20 -8.59
C SER A 446 27.64 2.55 -9.09
N ASP A 447 27.73 3.26 -10.20
CA ASP A 447 28.99 3.83 -10.72
C ASP A 447 29.47 5.00 -9.86
N TRP A 448 28.51 5.73 -9.26
CA TRP A 448 28.75 6.93 -8.48
C TRP A 448 27.76 6.99 -7.31
N ILE A 449 28.21 7.42 -6.15
CA ILE A 449 27.37 7.66 -4.98
C ILE A 449 27.43 9.12 -4.56
N ILE A 450 26.28 9.67 -4.17
CA ILE A 450 26.11 10.95 -3.49
C ILE A 450 25.50 10.64 -2.12
N GLU A 451 26.23 10.89 -1.06
CA GLU A 451 25.77 10.63 0.30
C GLU A 451 25.28 11.90 0.97
N MET A 452 24.04 11.84 1.46
CA MET A 452 23.35 12.92 2.14
C MET A 452 23.41 12.75 3.65
N GLY A 453 23.63 13.82 4.38
CA GLY A 453 23.76 13.78 5.83
C GLY A 453 24.07 15.12 6.47
N PRO A 454 24.79 15.10 7.63
CA PRO A 454 25.20 13.91 8.39
C PRO A 454 24.08 13.28 9.23
N GLU A 455 23.05 14.06 9.60
CA GLU A 455 21.92 13.63 10.40
C GLU A 455 20.61 13.89 9.65
N ALA A 456 19.48 13.60 10.28
CA ALA A 456 18.14 13.85 9.76
C ALA A 456 17.67 15.31 10.04
N GLY A 457 16.65 15.76 9.29
CA GLY A 457 15.93 17.01 9.54
C GLY A 457 16.80 18.26 9.47
N ALA A 458 16.73 19.11 10.49
CA ALA A 458 17.42 20.41 10.52
C ALA A 458 18.97 20.31 10.46
N LYS A 459 19.53 19.21 10.92
CA LYS A 459 20.97 18.94 10.90
C LYS A 459 21.43 18.15 9.66
N GLY A 460 20.50 17.70 8.83
CA GLY A 460 20.75 17.08 7.54
C GLY A 460 20.75 18.08 6.40
N GLY A 461 20.60 17.58 5.18
CA GLY A 461 20.44 18.38 3.98
C GLY A 461 21.75 18.83 3.34
N TYR A 462 22.86 18.19 3.66
CA TYR A 462 24.18 18.41 3.04
C TYR A 462 24.63 17.18 2.26
N VAL A 463 25.47 17.38 1.25
CA VAL A 463 26.26 16.31 0.64
C VAL A 463 27.51 16.13 1.51
N ILE A 464 27.64 14.96 2.15
CA ILE A 464 28.77 14.67 3.07
C ILE A 464 29.91 13.91 2.38
N ALA A 465 29.59 13.08 1.36
CA ALA A 465 30.53 12.35 0.56
C ALA A 465 29.99 12.18 -0.87
N LYS A 466 30.86 12.10 -1.87
CA LYS A 466 30.51 11.78 -3.25
C LYS A 466 31.69 11.16 -3.99
N GLY A 467 31.44 10.19 -4.84
CA GLY A 467 32.49 9.51 -5.59
C GLY A 467 32.11 8.13 -6.07
N SER A 468 33.05 7.43 -6.67
CA SER A 468 32.91 5.99 -6.96
C SER A 468 32.91 5.15 -5.67
N ILE A 469 32.44 3.91 -5.74
CA ILE A 469 32.39 3.00 -4.58
C ILE A 469 33.75 2.96 -3.79
N PRO A 470 34.92 2.78 -4.44
CA PRO A 470 36.18 2.80 -3.73
C PRO A 470 36.48 4.15 -3.02
N GLN A 471 36.05 5.28 -3.60
CA GLN A 471 36.23 6.61 -3.00
C GLN A 471 35.33 6.77 -1.77
N ILE A 472 34.07 6.34 -1.83
CA ILE A 472 33.13 6.35 -0.70
C ILE A 472 33.63 5.47 0.45
N ILE A 473 34.16 4.28 0.15
CA ILE A 473 34.74 3.36 1.17
C ILE A 473 35.95 3.99 1.86
N ALA A 474 36.76 4.74 1.12
CA ALA A 474 37.95 5.42 1.66
C ALA A 474 37.65 6.73 2.39
N ASP A 475 36.45 7.33 2.18
CA ASP A 475 36.09 8.60 2.79
C ASP A 475 35.63 8.42 4.24
N LYS A 476 36.36 9.03 5.17
CA LYS A 476 36.04 8.97 6.60
C LYS A 476 34.74 9.70 6.98
N ALA A 477 34.26 10.60 6.14
CA ALA A 477 32.99 11.29 6.36
C ALA A 477 31.78 10.43 5.93
N SER A 478 32.02 9.40 5.13
CA SER A 478 30.96 8.50 4.67
C SER A 478 30.45 7.60 5.78
N MET A 479 29.13 7.59 5.96
CA MET A 479 28.44 6.73 6.92
C MET A 479 28.08 5.38 6.29
N ILE A 480 27.84 5.33 4.97
CA ILE A 480 27.52 4.09 4.25
C ILE A 480 28.80 3.31 3.86
N GLY A 481 29.95 3.97 3.76
CA GLY A 481 31.21 3.38 3.34
C GLY A 481 31.60 2.10 4.12
N PRO A 482 31.56 2.07 5.45
CA PRO A 482 31.85 0.87 6.24
C PRO A 482 30.93 -0.32 5.93
N PHE A 483 29.66 -0.06 5.59
CA PHE A 483 28.69 -1.11 5.21
C PHE A 483 28.99 -1.65 3.81
N LEU A 484 29.30 -0.78 2.86
CA LEU A 484 29.72 -1.18 1.51
C LEU A 484 31.04 -1.99 1.53
N ALA A 485 31.93 -1.65 2.46
CA ALA A 485 33.19 -2.38 2.67
C ALA A 485 33.00 -3.71 3.42
N GLY A 486 31.80 -4.00 3.97
CA GLY A 486 31.57 -5.16 4.83
C GLY A 486 32.34 -5.12 6.17
N THR A 487 32.84 -3.95 6.58
CA THR A 487 33.59 -3.77 7.83
C THR A 487 32.73 -3.31 9.01
N ALA A 488 31.50 -2.87 8.75
CA ALA A 488 30.57 -2.47 9.79
C ALA A 488 30.10 -3.70 10.60
N ASN A 489 29.97 -3.53 11.92
CA ASN A 489 29.39 -4.57 12.77
C ASN A 489 27.86 -4.50 12.64
N THR A 490 27.27 -5.47 11.94
CA THR A 490 25.82 -5.57 11.76
C THR A 490 25.16 -6.48 12.79
N ARG A 491 25.94 -7.33 13.48
CA ARG A 491 25.44 -8.21 14.53
C ARG A 491 25.55 -7.52 15.89
N ILE A 492 24.47 -6.90 16.33
CA ILE A 492 24.40 -6.11 17.58
C ILE A 492 23.71 -6.83 18.73
N ARG A 493 22.87 -7.84 18.45
CA ARG A 493 22.22 -8.65 19.46
C ARG A 493 23.06 -9.86 19.83
N ARG A 494 23.01 -10.28 21.11
CA ARG A 494 23.65 -11.52 21.54
C ARG A 494 22.77 -12.70 21.14
N PRO A 495 23.31 -13.74 20.50
CA PRO A 495 22.56 -14.95 20.20
C PRO A 495 22.11 -15.62 21.51
N VAL A 496 20.91 -16.18 21.49
CA VAL A 496 20.38 -17.00 22.57
C VAL A 496 20.90 -18.44 22.38
N GLU A 497 21.26 -19.10 23.47
CA GLU A 497 21.66 -20.52 23.44
C GLU A 497 20.49 -21.37 22.90
N GLU A 498 20.79 -22.35 22.06
CA GLU A 498 19.78 -23.17 21.37
C GLU A 498 18.77 -23.83 22.34
N ASN A 499 19.28 -24.30 23.49
CA ASN A 499 18.47 -24.92 24.55
C ASN A 499 17.57 -23.90 25.30
N GLU A 500 17.81 -22.59 25.15
CA GLU A 500 17.06 -21.53 25.81
C GLU A 500 16.01 -20.88 24.88
N ILE A 501 16.02 -21.20 23.58
CA ILE A 501 15.09 -20.57 22.62
C ILE A 501 13.64 -20.73 23.07
N PHE A 502 13.21 -21.93 23.46
CA PHE A 502 11.86 -22.24 23.89
C PHE A 502 11.67 -22.26 25.42
N ALA A 503 12.62 -21.74 26.20
CA ALA A 503 12.57 -21.77 27.67
C ALA A 503 11.32 -21.07 28.25
N GLN A 504 10.77 -20.04 27.56
CA GLN A 504 9.57 -19.32 27.96
C GLN A 504 8.26 -19.90 27.38
N GLY A 505 8.33 -21.07 26.74
CA GLY A 505 7.23 -21.70 26.02
C GLY A 505 7.16 -21.30 24.56
N LYS A 506 6.07 -21.71 23.90
CA LYS A 506 5.87 -21.51 22.47
C LYS A 506 4.43 -21.13 22.14
N LEU A 507 4.24 -20.44 21.05
CA LEU A 507 2.97 -20.39 20.31
C LEU A 507 3.01 -21.50 19.28
N HIS A 508 1.91 -22.20 19.11
CA HIS A 508 1.77 -23.26 18.11
C HIS A 508 0.66 -22.89 17.16
N LEU A 509 0.91 -22.96 15.86
CA LEU A 509 -0.06 -22.74 14.80
C LEU A 509 -0.11 -23.98 13.89
N SER A 510 -1.32 -24.52 13.67
CA SER A 510 -1.59 -25.57 12.68
C SER A 510 -2.70 -25.12 11.76
N THR A 511 -2.49 -25.21 10.45
CA THR A 511 -3.44 -24.77 9.43
C THR A 511 -3.73 -25.82 8.38
N ASP A 512 -4.93 -25.75 7.80
CA ASP A 512 -5.22 -26.34 6.49
C ASP A 512 -4.71 -25.43 5.38
N GLN A 513 -4.90 -25.83 4.13
CA GLN A 513 -4.53 -25.05 2.97
C GLN A 513 -5.32 -23.74 2.92
N ILE A 514 -4.59 -22.64 2.69
CA ILE A 514 -5.17 -21.32 2.39
C ILE A 514 -4.43 -20.70 1.22
N HIS A 515 -5.12 -20.30 0.17
CA HIS A 515 -4.53 -19.83 -1.10
C HIS A 515 -3.48 -20.84 -1.61
N THR A 516 -2.24 -20.39 -1.81
CA THR A 516 -1.11 -21.23 -2.22
C THR A 516 -0.35 -21.83 -1.03
N VAL A 517 -0.66 -21.41 0.22
CA VAL A 517 -0.03 -21.94 1.42
C VAL A 517 -0.60 -23.32 1.71
N LYS A 518 0.29 -24.32 1.71
CA LYS A 518 -0.02 -25.72 2.01
C LYS A 518 -0.32 -25.90 3.50
N PRO A 519 -0.97 -26.99 3.93
CA PRO A 519 -1.11 -27.28 5.35
C PRO A 519 0.25 -27.23 6.06
N LEU A 520 0.33 -26.50 7.16
CA LEU A 520 1.58 -26.32 7.91
C LEU A 520 1.36 -26.42 9.41
N GLU A 521 2.44 -26.76 10.10
CA GLU A 521 2.57 -26.69 11.55
C GLU A 521 3.84 -25.91 11.88
N VAL A 522 3.75 -24.93 12.78
CA VAL A 522 4.87 -24.10 13.16
C VAL A 522 4.82 -23.72 14.63
N ASP A 523 5.97 -23.80 15.28
CA ASP A 523 6.19 -23.36 16.67
C ASP A 523 6.98 -22.05 16.66
N ILE A 524 6.51 -21.06 17.43
CA ILE A 524 7.12 -19.74 17.57
C ILE A 524 7.53 -19.56 19.04
N PRO A 525 8.82 -19.35 19.37
CA PRO A 525 9.27 -19.20 20.74
C PRO A 525 8.75 -17.89 21.35
N LYS A 526 8.26 -17.99 22.59
CA LYS A 526 7.79 -16.83 23.37
C LYS A 526 8.97 -16.06 23.97
N GLY A 527 8.81 -14.73 24.10
CA GLY A 527 9.82 -13.84 24.66
C GLY A 527 11.13 -13.82 23.85
N ARG A 528 11.03 -13.99 22.54
CA ARG A 528 12.17 -14.02 21.60
C ARG A 528 11.85 -13.16 20.35
N LEU A 529 12.93 -12.79 19.64
CA LEU A 529 12.82 -12.23 18.30
C LEU A 529 12.80 -13.38 17.28
N THR A 530 11.64 -13.58 16.66
CA THR A 530 11.47 -14.55 15.56
C THR A 530 11.30 -13.80 14.25
N VAL A 531 12.04 -14.20 13.22
CA VAL A 531 11.91 -13.66 11.86
C VAL A 531 11.25 -14.68 10.94
N VAL A 532 10.20 -14.27 10.25
CA VAL A 532 9.58 -15.03 9.15
C VAL A 532 10.10 -14.48 7.83
N THR A 533 10.82 -15.29 7.09
CA THR A 533 11.47 -14.90 5.84
C THR A 533 11.14 -15.85 4.70
N GLY A 534 11.73 -15.64 3.53
CA GLY A 534 11.53 -16.45 2.32
C GLY A 534 11.29 -15.59 1.09
N VAL A 535 11.35 -16.18 -0.10
CA VAL A 535 11.20 -15.48 -1.37
C VAL A 535 9.85 -14.77 -1.49
N SER A 536 9.74 -13.79 -2.40
CA SER A 536 8.48 -13.09 -2.67
C SER A 536 7.40 -14.08 -3.13
N GLY A 537 6.18 -13.95 -2.57
CA GLY A 537 5.07 -14.86 -2.88
C GLY A 537 5.13 -16.24 -2.23
N SER A 538 6.08 -16.50 -1.30
CA SER A 538 6.18 -17.79 -0.58
C SER A 538 5.11 -18.02 0.48
N GLY A 539 4.25 -17.04 0.77
CA GLY A 539 3.12 -17.17 1.69
C GLY A 539 3.36 -16.63 3.11
N LYS A 540 4.44 -15.88 3.36
CA LYS A 540 4.76 -15.26 4.67
C LYS A 540 3.59 -14.46 5.23
N THR A 541 3.10 -13.51 4.46
CA THR A 541 2.00 -12.62 4.83
C THR A 541 0.72 -13.43 5.13
N THR A 542 0.41 -14.42 4.32
CA THR A 542 -0.75 -15.31 4.52
C THR A 542 -0.62 -16.12 5.81
N MET A 543 0.55 -16.70 6.10
CA MET A 543 0.79 -17.42 7.34
C MET A 543 0.63 -16.52 8.58
N VAL A 544 1.18 -15.30 8.53
CA VAL A 544 1.19 -14.41 9.70
C VAL A 544 -0.10 -13.59 9.80
N LEU A 545 -0.45 -12.83 8.75
CA LEU A 545 -1.54 -11.85 8.82
C LEU A 545 -2.93 -12.48 8.62
N GLU A 546 -3.02 -13.56 7.82
CA GLU A 546 -4.32 -14.20 7.54
C GLU A 546 -4.58 -15.44 8.40
N SER A 547 -3.55 -16.03 9.03
CA SER A 547 -3.71 -17.24 9.84
C SER A 547 -3.35 -17.02 11.31
N LEU A 548 -2.11 -16.60 11.62
CA LEU A 548 -1.63 -16.47 13.00
C LEU A 548 -2.40 -15.36 13.76
N ILE A 549 -2.48 -14.16 13.22
CA ILE A 549 -3.14 -13.03 13.89
C ILE A 549 -4.62 -13.31 14.12
N PRO A 550 -5.43 -13.64 13.08
CA PRO A 550 -6.86 -13.90 13.31
C PRO A 550 -7.11 -15.11 14.21
N GLY A 551 -6.22 -16.12 14.17
CA GLY A 551 -6.29 -17.26 15.06
C GLY A 551 -6.03 -16.88 16.52
N LEU A 552 -4.99 -16.08 16.79
CA LEU A 552 -4.69 -15.58 18.15
C LEU A 552 -5.81 -14.69 18.68
N GLU A 553 -6.31 -13.76 17.87
CA GLU A 553 -7.41 -12.87 18.26
C GLU A 553 -8.68 -13.66 18.59
N ALA A 554 -9.06 -14.64 17.76
CA ALA A 554 -10.21 -15.50 18.02
C ALA A 554 -10.03 -16.31 19.31
N ALA A 555 -8.83 -16.85 19.56
CA ALA A 555 -8.56 -17.60 20.78
C ALA A 555 -8.62 -16.70 22.03
N LEU A 556 -8.13 -15.48 21.96
CA LEU A 556 -8.15 -14.51 23.06
C LEU A 556 -9.57 -14.02 23.37
N ASN A 557 -10.38 -13.81 22.33
CA ASN A 557 -11.76 -13.32 22.48
C ASN A 557 -12.76 -14.45 22.78
N GLY A 558 -12.35 -15.73 22.68
CA GLY A 558 -13.24 -16.88 22.80
C GLY A 558 -14.17 -17.04 21.59
N GLU A 559 -13.76 -16.55 20.44
CA GLU A 559 -14.47 -16.63 19.17
C GLU A 559 -14.11 -17.91 18.40
N GLN A 560 -14.88 -18.23 17.36
CA GLN A 560 -14.59 -19.36 16.49
C GLN A 560 -13.34 -19.09 15.65
N LEU A 561 -12.41 -20.07 15.60
CA LEU A 561 -11.22 -19.98 14.77
C LEU A 561 -11.57 -19.83 13.28
N PRO A 562 -10.73 -19.10 12.51
CA PRO A 562 -10.87 -19.07 11.05
C PRO A 562 -10.89 -20.49 10.46
N LYS A 563 -11.70 -20.73 9.44
CA LYS A 563 -11.96 -22.08 8.88
C LYS A 563 -10.72 -22.90 8.53
N HIS A 564 -9.65 -22.22 8.13
CA HIS A 564 -8.37 -22.84 7.75
C HIS A 564 -7.40 -23.00 8.92
N VAL A 565 -7.69 -22.45 10.10
CA VAL A 565 -6.87 -22.63 11.31
C VAL A 565 -7.41 -23.81 12.09
N LYS A 566 -6.64 -24.90 12.13
CA LYS A 566 -7.01 -26.14 12.85
C LYS A 566 -6.86 -25.97 14.36
N SER A 567 -5.73 -25.44 14.75
CA SER A 567 -5.42 -25.19 16.16
C SER A 567 -4.42 -24.06 16.33
N ILE A 568 -4.55 -23.35 17.44
CA ILE A 568 -3.62 -22.33 17.84
C ILE A 568 -3.45 -22.34 19.36
N SER A 569 -2.23 -22.17 19.86
CA SER A 569 -1.96 -21.97 21.28
C SER A 569 -1.70 -20.50 21.55
N ALA A 570 -2.51 -19.90 22.43
CA ALA A 570 -2.36 -18.52 22.88
C ALA A 570 -2.03 -18.45 24.39
N GLU A 571 -1.59 -19.55 25.01
CA GLU A 571 -1.33 -19.63 26.45
C GLU A 571 -0.30 -18.57 26.88
N GLY A 572 -0.67 -17.77 27.88
CA GLY A 572 0.14 -16.68 28.42
C GLY A 572 0.31 -15.49 27.45
N ILE A 573 -0.58 -15.31 26.47
CA ILE A 573 -0.67 -14.11 25.65
C ILE A 573 -1.95 -13.36 26.01
N SER A 574 -1.83 -12.04 26.17
CA SER A 574 -2.93 -11.16 26.51
C SER A 574 -3.30 -10.21 25.35
N HIS A 575 -2.33 -9.86 24.50
CA HIS A 575 -2.51 -8.90 23.43
C HIS A 575 -1.73 -9.28 22.18
N VAL A 576 -2.35 -9.04 21.02
CA VAL A 576 -1.71 -9.13 19.70
C VAL A 576 -1.67 -7.72 19.11
N LYS A 577 -0.51 -7.28 18.63
CA LYS A 577 -0.28 -5.92 18.09
C LYS A 577 0.41 -5.99 16.75
N LEU A 578 -0.30 -5.61 15.70
CA LEU A 578 0.25 -5.50 14.35
C LEU A 578 0.81 -4.11 14.11
N ILE A 579 2.06 -4.04 13.68
CA ILE A 579 2.79 -2.84 13.28
C ILE A 579 3.16 -2.98 11.79
N ASP A 580 2.33 -2.45 10.93
CA ASP A 580 2.49 -2.50 9.48
C ASP A 580 2.74 -1.10 8.89
N ALA A 581 3.16 -1.05 7.62
CA ALA A 581 3.41 0.18 6.90
C ALA A 581 2.14 0.86 6.34
N SER A 582 0.93 0.42 6.73
CA SER A 582 -0.31 1.06 6.28
C SER A 582 -0.36 2.52 6.73
N PRO A 583 -0.92 3.43 5.92
CA PRO A 583 -0.97 4.85 6.26
C PRO A 583 -1.64 5.11 7.60
N ILE A 584 -1.05 5.99 8.40
CA ILE A 584 -1.61 6.43 9.67
C ILE A 584 -2.52 7.63 9.40
N GLY A 585 -3.82 7.45 9.56
CA GLY A 585 -4.79 8.52 9.38
C GLY A 585 -4.94 8.93 7.90
N ILE A 586 -6.18 9.02 7.46
CA ILE A 586 -6.53 9.47 6.11
C ILE A 586 -6.71 10.99 6.07
N ASN A 587 -6.64 11.66 7.24
CA ASN A 587 -7.03 13.04 7.42
C ASN A 587 -5.80 13.91 7.70
N VAL A 588 -5.62 14.98 6.94
CA VAL A 588 -4.63 16.06 7.17
C VAL A 588 -4.66 16.66 8.59
N ARG A 589 -5.72 16.40 9.36
CA ARG A 589 -5.85 16.82 10.75
C ARG A 589 -5.13 15.93 11.75
N SER A 590 -4.64 14.76 11.33
CA SER A 590 -3.82 13.88 12.16
C SER A 590 -2.36 14.34 12.07
N THR A 591 -1.72 14.56 13.23
CA THR A 591 -0.31 14.96 13.31
C THR A 591 0.49 13.98 14.17
N VAL A 592 1.82 14.04 14.08
CA VAL A 592 2.73 13.26 14.93
C VAL A 592 2.37 13.42 16.41
N ALA A 593 2.14 14.65 16.89
CA ALA A 593 1.77 14.91 18.28
C ALA A 593 0.41 14.34 18.68
N THR A 594 -0.58 14.35 17.76
CA THR A 594 -1.90 13.78 18.07
C THR A 594 -1.85 12.27 18.11
N TYR A 595 -1.14 11.64 17.19
CA TYR A 595 -1.04 10.19 17.12
C TYR A 595 -0.24 9.61 18.30
N ALA A 596 0.86 10.29 18.69
CA ALA A 596 1.65 9.93 19.88
C ALA A 596 0.97 10.34 21.22
N ASN A 597 -0.27 10.85 21.20
CA ASN A 597 -1.00 11.36 22.37
C ASN A 597 -0.29 12.50 23.13
N ILE A 598 0.66 13.18 22.50
CA ILE A 598 1.39 14.32 23.10
C ILE A 598 0.50 15.55 23.12
N HIS A 599 -0.22 15.81 22.04
CA HIS A 599 -1.09 16.99 21.90
C HIS A 599 -2.18 17.05 22.98
N ASP A 600 -2.78 15.91 23.35
CA ASP A 600 -3.79 15.85 24.39
C ASP A 600 -3.26 16.21 25.79
N GLU A 601 -2.00 15.82 26.08
CA GLU A 601 -1.36 16.23 27.35
C GLU A 601 -1.00 17.72 27.32
N LEU A 602 -0.47 18.22 26.20
CA LEU A 602 -0.18 19.65 26.05
C LEU A 602 -1.44 20.49 26.25
N ARG A 603 -2.58 20.13 25.66
CA ARG A 603 -3.86 20.84 25.85
C ARG A 603 -4.27 20.93 27.32
N LYS A 604 -4.07 19.84 28.11
CA LYS A 604 -4.37 19.83 29.54
C LYS A 604 -3.43 20.75 30.33
N ILE A 605 -2.19 20.86 29.89
CA ILE A 605 -1.18 21.73 30.53
C ILE A 605 -1.48 23.19 30.22
N TYR A 606 -1.68 23.53 28.94
CA TYR A 606 -1.99 24.90 28.55
C TYR A 606 -3.29 25.43 29.20
N ALA A 607 -4.32 24.60 29.35
CA ALA A 607 -5.54 25.00 30.05
C ALA A 607 -5.32 25.37 31.54
N LYS A 608 -4.19 24.98 32.14
CA LYS A 608 -3.83 25.30 33.52
C LYS A 608 -2.99 26.57 33.68
N THR A 609 -2.48 27.12 32.54
CA THR A 609 -1.67 28.35 32.56
C THR A 609 -2.47 29.58 33.05
N THR A 610 -1.79 30.58 33.52
CA THR A 610 -2.42 31.84 34.00
C THR A 610 -3.14 32.54 32.84
N ASP A 611 -2.50 32.59 31.67
CA ASP A 611 -3.06 33.24 30.48
C ASP A 611 -4.38 32.57 30.05
N ALA A 612 -4.43 31.24 30.01
CA ALA A 612 -5.64 30.49 29.68
C ALA A 612 -6.76 30.67 30.67
N LYS A 613 -6.43 30.68 32.00
CA LYS A 613 -7.40 30.91 33.06
C LYS A 613 -8.02 32.30 33.02
N ASN A 614 -7.20 33.32 32.75
CA ASN A 614 -7.66 34.70 32.60
C ASN A 614 -8.67 34.85 31.46
N GLN A 615 -8.44 34.11 30.37
CA GLN A 615 -9.30 34.11 29.18
C GLN A 615 -10.38 33.01 29.22
N LYS A 616 -10.46 32.25 30.32
CA LYS A 616 -11.44 31.15 30.54
C LYS A 616 -11.38 30.01 29.50
N TYR A 617 -10.21 29.74 28.90
CA TYR A 617 -10.00 28.65 27.98
C TYR A 617 -9.86 27.31 28.74
N LYS A 618 -10.49 26.27 28.19
CA LYS A 618 -10.44 24.88 28.64
C LYS A 618 -9.59 24.04 27.71
N ALA A 619 -9.21 22.83 28.12
CA ALA A 619 -8.40 21.92 27.29
C ALA A 619 -9.00 21.63 25.89
N GLY A 620 -10.34 21.62 25.78
CA GLY A 620 -11.02 21.49 24.49
C GLY A 620 -10.80 22.65 23.54
N ASP A 621 -10.63 23.88 24.08
CA ASP A 621 -10.45 25.08 23.25
C ASP A 621 -9.09 25.10 22.51
N PHE A 622 -8.10 24.36 23.00
CA PHE A 622 -6.78 24.17 22.39
C PHE A 622 -6.73 23.11 21.30
N SER A 623 -7.86 22.45 20.97
CA SER A 623 -7.92 21.52 19.85
C SER A 623 -8.01 22.28 18.55
N TYR A 624 -7.06 22.11 17.64
CA TYR A 624 -7.16 22.70 16.29
C TYR A 624 -8.23 22.00 15.43
N ASN A 625 -8.78 20.86 15.86
CA ASN A 625 -9.88 20.18 15.17
C ASN A 625 -11.27 20.76 15.50
N THR A 626 -11.51 21.10 16.76
CA THR A 626 -12.85 21.47 17.26
C THR A 626 -12.82 22.66 18.22
N GLY A 627 -11.63 23.12 18.65
CA GLY A 627 -11.48 24.15 19.66
C GLY A 627 -11.68 25.56 19.14
N LYS A 628 -11.86 26.52 20.07
CA LYS A 628 -12.04 27.94 19.74
C LYS A 628 -10.78 28.62 19.23
N LEU A 629 -9.59 28.10 19.61
CA LEU A 629 -8.29 28.65 19.26
C LEU A 629 -7.77 28.15 17.89
N ARG A 630 -8.56 27.39 17.15
CA ARG A 630 -8.22 26.97 15.78
C ARG A 630 -8.22 28.15 14.82
N CYS A 631 -7.46 28.07 13.76
CA CYS A 631 -7.46 29.07 12.70
C CYS A 631 -8.85 29.13 12.02
N PRO A 632 -9.47 30.32 11.97
CA PRO A 632 -10.81 30.46 11.39
C PRO A 632 -10.83 30.37 9.87
N VAL A 633 -9.69 30.57 9.19
CA VAL A 633 -9.59 30.57 7.72
C VAL A 633 -9.48 29.15 7.18
N CYS A 634 -8.57 28.33 7.71
CA CYS A 634 -8.40 26.93 7.29
C CYS A 634 -9.15 25.93 8.16
N ASP A 635 -9.90 26.38 9.13
CA ASP A 635 -10.64 25.54 10.08
C ASP A 635 -9.76 24.47 10.75
N GLY A 636 -8.48 24.82 10.99
CA GLY A 636 -7.50 23.95 11.66
C GLY A 636 -6.82 22.89 10.77
N THR A 637 -6.95 22.95 9.47
CA THR A 637 -6.22 22.06 8.54
C THR A 637 -4.76 22.51 8.31
N GLY A 638 -4.47 23.79 8.53
CA GLY A 638 -3.16 24.38 8.24
C GLY A 638 -2.96 24.76 6.78
N GLN A 639 -3.82 24.26 5.90
CA GLN A 639 -3.72 24.48 4.45
C GLN A 639 -5.08 24.80 3.84
N ILE A 640 -5.07 25.37 2.66
CA ILE A 640 -6.24 25.65 1.85
C ILE A 640 -6.09 24.88 0.54
N SER A 641 -7.06 24.01 0.25
CA SER A 641 -7.15 23.34 -1.04
C SER A 641 -7.80 24.27 -2.05
N LEU A 642 -7.06 24.57 -3.10
CA LEU A 642 -7.53 25.38 -4.22
C LEU A 642 -8.03 24.44 -5.31
N ASP A 643 -9.36 24.44 -5.54
CA ASP A 643 -9.94 23.80 -6.73
C ASP A 643 -9.52 24.62 -7.96
N VAL A 644 -8.52 24.10 -8.67
CA VAL A 644 -8.09 24.68 -9.94
C VAL A 644 -8.80 23.90 -11.04
N GLN A 645 -9.89 24.42 -11.57
CA GLN A 645 -10.66 23.82 -12.66
C GLN A 645 -9.74 23.16 -13.70
N PHE A 646 -9.93 21.85 -13.90
CA PHE A 646 -9.16 20.99 -14.83
C PHE A 646 -7.72 20.61 -14.40
N LEU A 647 -7.30 20.93 -13.17
CA LEU A 647 -6.06 20.46 -12.56
C LEU A 647 -6.38 19.74 -11.25
N PRO A 648 -5.49 18.90 -10.71
CA PRO A 648 -5.64 18.40 -9.34
C PRO A 648 -5.67 19.57 -8.36
N ASP A 649 -6.42 19.41 -7.28
CA ASP A 649 -6.45 20.38 -6.20
C ASP A 649 -5.02 20.68 -5.72
N VAL A 650 -4.72 21.95 -5.56
CA VAL A 650 -3.42 22.41 -5.06
C VAL A 650 -3.57 22.86 -3.61
N ASP A 651 -2.93 22.13 -2.71
CA ASP A 651 -2.88 22.51 -1.31
C ASP A 651 -1.78 23.55 -1.08
N VAL A 652 -2.17 24.68 -0.51
CA VAL A 652 -1.23 25.77 -0.17
C VAL A 652 -1.31 26.04 1.34
N PRO A 653 -0.19 26.37 2.00
CA PRO A 653 -0.22 26.81 3.41
C PRO A 653 -1.25 27.92 3.61
N CYS A 654 -2.00 27.85 4.69
CA CYS A 654 -3.00 28.86 5.01
C CYS A 654 -2.34 30.23 5.23
N PRO A 655 -2.72 31.28 4.50
CA PRO A 655 -2.07 32.60 4.61
C PRO A 655 -2.29 33.30 5.96
N GLU A 656 -3.29 32.87 6.75
CA GLU A 656 -3.55 33.45 8.06
C GLU A 656 -2.72 32.81 9.18
N CYS A 657 -2.54 31.49 9.14
CA CYS A 657 -1.83 30.76 10.20
C CYS A 657 -0.49 30.17 9.77
N ASP A 658 -0.10 30.34 8.52
CA ASP A 658 1.15 29.84 7.92
C ASP A 658 1.43 28.36 8.27
N GLY A 659 0.40 27.52 8.18
CA GLY A 659 0.48 26.08 8.50
C GLY A 659 0.33 25.72 9.98
N SER A 660 0.39 26.65 10.92
CA SER A 660 0.34 26.36 12.36
C SER A 660 -1.00 25.80 12.87
N ARG A 661 -2.08 25.88 12.08
CA ARG A 661 -3.45 25.41 12.39
C ARG A 661 -4.19 26.22 13.45
N TYR A 662 -3.53 27.17 14.10
CA TYR A 662 -4.04 27.97 15.23
C TYR A 662 -4.31 29.42 14.86
N GLY A 663 -5.32 30.02 15.50
CA GLY A 663 -5.56 31.46 15.44
C GLY A 663 -4.54 32.26 16.27
N ARG A 664 -4.51 33.56 16.05
CA ARG A 664 -3.53 34.49 16.69
C ARG A 664 -3.58 34.47 18.22
N GLU A 665 -4.75 34.22 18.81
CA GLU A 665 -4.94 34.14 20.25
C GLU A 665 -4.15 33.00 20.88
N ALA A 666 -3.96 31.89 20.19
CA ALA A 666 -3.21 30.75 20.70
C ALA A 666 -1.71 31.06 20.89
N TRP A 667 -1.18 31.99 20.11
CA TRP A 667 0.21 32.46 20.21
C TRP A 667 0.48 33.34 21.43
N GLN A 668 -0.57 33.84 22.10
CA GLN A 668 -0.47 34.70 23.27
C GLN A 668 -0.61 33.92 24.61
N ILE A 669 -0.81 32.61 24.54
CA ILE A 669 -0.95 31.75 25.72
C ILE A 669 0.34 30.93 25.87
N PHE A 670 1.04 31.15 26.98
CA PHE A 670 2.36 30.57 27.18
C PHE A 670 2.37 29.56 28.32
N TYR A 671 3.12 28.48 28.09
CA TYR A 671 3.69 27.63 29.09
C TYR A 671 5.11 28.12 29.40
N GLU A 672 5.48 28.20 30.68
CA GLU A 672 6.82 28.56 31.12
C GLU A 672 7.50 27.37 31.76
N ASN A 673 8.68 26.99 31.24
CA ASN A 673 9.45 25.88 31.78
C ASN A 673 10.27 26.31 33.01
N LYS A 674 10.91 25.34 33.68
CA LYS A 674 11.74 25.61 34.87
C LYS A 674 12.94 26.54 34.65
N LYS A 675 13.34 26.72 33.38
CA LYS A 675 14.42 27.62 32.98
C LYS A 675 13.95 29.07 32.76
N GLY A 676 12.64 29.32 32.90
CA GLY A 676 12.03 30.62 32.64
C GLY A 676 11.76 30.91 31.15
N GLU A 677 11.88 29.90 30.27
CA GLU A 677 11.58 30.05 28.85
C GLU A 677 10.08 29.86 28.62
N ARG A 678 9.50 30.65 27.73
CA ARG A 678 8.06 30.67 27.47
C ARG A 678 7.77 30.21 26.06
N TYR A 679 6.89 29.23 25.92
CA TYR A 679 6.48 28.65 24.64
C TYR A 679 4.96 28.66 24.50
N SER A 680 4.44 29.12 23.36
CA SER A 680 3.04 28.93 23.00
C SER A 680 2.83 27.51 22.43
N LEU A 681 1.57 27.03 22.43
CA LEU A 681 1.27 25.71 21.87
C LEU A 681 1.60 25.61 20.38
N PRO A 682 1.27 26.60 19.52
CA PRO A 682 1.74 26.59 18.13
C PRO A 682 3.25 26.46 18.00
N GLN A 683 4.05 27.21 18.79
CA GLN A 683 5.50 27.10 18.76
C GLN A 683 6.01 25.70 19.09
N LEU A 684 5.41 25.01 20.09
CA LEU A 684 5.77 23.62 20.38
C LEU A 684 5.40 22.68 19.24
N MET A 685 4.28 22.91 18.56
CA MET A 685 3.87 22.10 17.43
C MET A 685 4.79 22.25 16.21
N GLU A 686 5.46 23.39 16.05
CA GLU A 686 6.45 23.64 15.01
C GLU A 686 7.84 23.06 15.31
N MET A 687 8.10 22.66 16.57
CA MET A 687 9.38 22.07 16.94
C MET A 687 9.49 20.62 16.48
N ASP A 688 10.71 20.23 16.11
CA ASP A 688 11.05 18.82 16.01
C ASP A 688 11.08 18.16 17.40
N VAL A 689 10.98 16.83 17.43
CA VAL A 689 10.93 16.04 18.68
C VAL A 689 12.17 16.31 19.56
N ASN A 690 13.38 16.45 18.98
CA ASN A 690 14.61 16.69 19.75
C ASN A 690 14.58 18.06 20.42
N THR A 691 14.11 19.09 19.73
CA THR A 691 13.96 20.45 20.28
C THR A 691 12.84 20.50 21.31
N ALA A 692 11.71 19.86 21.04
CA ALA A 692 10.59 19.77 21.96
C ALA A 692 10.96 19.04 23.27
N LEU A 693 11.84 18.05 23.24
CA LEU A 693 12.39 17.38 24.43
C LEU A 693 13.07 18.38 25.37
N GLN A 694 13.86 19.31 24.83
CA GLN A 694 14.55 20.31 25.62
C GLN A 694 13.57 21.35 26.20
N ALA A 695 12.60 21.79 25.39
CA ALA A 695 11.59 22.75 25.78
C ALA A 695 10.61 22.24 26.86
N THR A 696 10.40 20.92 26.92
CA THR A 696 9.39 20.27 27.78
C THR A 696 10.00 19.35 28.85
N GLU A 697 11.25 19.56 29.23
CA GLU A 697 12.03 18.73 30.14
C GLU A 697 11.32 18.48 31.50
N ASP A 698 10.52 19.43 31.97
CA ASP A 698 9.76 19.35 33.21
C ASP A 698 8.35 18.75 33.05
N LEU A 699 7.89 18.44 31.86
CA LEU A 699 6.59 17.85 31.58
C LEU A 699 6.71 16.33 31.47
N LYS A 700 6.77 15.64 32.58
CA LYS A 700 7.12 14.21 32.72
C LYS A 700 6.48 13.30 31.65
N LEU A 701 5.15 13.37 31.45
CA LEU A 701 4.47 12.51 30.47
C LEU A 701 4.77 12.87 29.02
N VAL A 702 4.85 14.17 28.72
CA VAL A 702 5.21 14.68 27.39
C VAL A 702 6.64 14.26 27.08
N HIS A 703 7.55 14.49 28.02
CA HIS A 703 8.97 14.15 27.88
C HIS A 703 9.18 12.64 27.61
N GLN A 704 8.52 11.76 28.40
CA GLN A 704 8.59 10.32 28.19
C GLN A 704 8.13 9.90 26.77
N ARG A 705 7.04 10.47 26.27
CA ARG A 705 6.53 10.17 24.91
C ARG A 705 7.48 10.68 23.83
N LEU A 706 8.06 11.85 24.01
CA LEU A 706 9.06 12.40 23.11
C LEU A 706 10.36 11.57 23.11
N GLU A 707 10.80 11.06 24.27
CA GLU A 707 11.93 10.12 24.37
C GLU A 707 11.68 8.85 23.58
N VAL A 708 10.48 8.28 23.66
CA VAL A 708 10.12 7.10 22.84
C VAL A 708 10.26 7.41 21.36
N LEU A 709 9.72 8.55 20.88
CA LEU A 709 9.86 8.96 19.49
C LEU A 709 11.33 9.12 19.08
N LYS A 710 12.13 9.76 19.91
CA LYS A 710 13.57 9.93 19.67
C LYS A 710 14.30 8.58 19.59
N ASN A 711 14.03 7.67 20.51
CA ASN A 711 14.64 6.35 20.56
C ASN A 711 14.24 5.46 19.38
N LEU A 712 13.12 5.75 18.72
CA LEU A 712 12.67 5.14 17.48
C LEU A 712 13.25 5.83 16.22
N GLY A 713 14.21 6.75 16.37
CA GLY A 713 14.81 7.48 15.25
C GLY A 713 13.88 8.51 14.61
N LEU A 714 12.82 8.96 15.29
CA LEU A 714 11.86 9.97 14.83
C LEU A 714 12.15 11.37 15.42
N GLY A 715 13.33 11.58 15.95
CA GLY A 715 13.72 12.81 16.60
C GLY A 715 13.66 14.07 15.73
N TYR A 716 13.72 13.91 14.43
CA TYR A 716 13.69 15.00 13.44
C TYR A 716 12.30 15.41 12.98
N LEU A 717 11.28 14.59 13.23
CA LEU A 717 9.90 14.90 12.83
C LEU A 717 9.38 16.08 13.65
N THR A 718 8.64 16.99 12.99
CA THR A 718 7.95 18.06 13.70
C THR A 718 6.69 17.55 14.38
N LEU A 719 6.34 18.08 15.54
CA LEU A 719 5.13 17.66 16.27
C LEU A 719 3.84 17.92 15.47
N GLY A 720 3.83 18.99 14.69
CA GLY A 720 2.71 19.39 13.82
C GLY A 720 2.70 18.71 12.45
N GLU A 721 3.68 17.89 12.12
CA GLU A 721 3.76 17.20 10.84
C GLU A 721 2.57 16.27 10.61
N GLU A 722 2.02 16.30 9.42
CA GLU A 722 0.84 15.53 9.05
C GLU A 722 1.17 14.05 8.90
N THR A 723 0.36 13.17 9.49
CA THR A 723 0.62 11.74 9.40
C THR A 723 0.51 11.16 7.98
N PRO A 724 -0.32 11.69 7.06
CA PRO A 724 -0.32 11.23 5.66
C PRO A 724 0.96 11.57 4.87
N SER A 725 1.75 12.55 5.30
CA SER A 725 3.01 12.94 4.63
C SER A 725 4.19 12.04 5.01
N LEU A 726 4.04 11.23 6.07
CA LEU A 726 5.10 10.37 6.57
C LEU A 726 5.41 9.21 5.60
N SER A 727 6.70 8.87 5.49
CA SER A 727 7.14 7.66 4.79
C SER A 727 6.59 6.38 5.48
N GLY A 728 6.67 5.22 4.80
CA GLY A 728 6.20 3.95 5.34
C GLY A 728 6.84 3.59 6.67
N GLY A 729 8.17 3.70 6.72
CA GLY A 729 8.92 3.40 7.92
C GLY A 729 8.67 4.39 9.06
N GLU A 730 8.51 5.68 8.77
CA GLU A 730 8.14 6.69 9.79
C GLU A 730 6.76 6.42 10.38
N ALA A 731 5.77 6.12 9.54
CA ALA A 731 4.42 5.76 9.97
C ALA A 731 4.43 4.53 10.86
N GLN A 732 5.19 3.50 10.48
CA GLN A 732 5.31 2.26 11.24
C GLN A 732 5.97 2.48 12.61
N ARG A 733 7.07 3.24 12.66
CA ARG A 733 7.72 3.60 13.93
C ARG A 733 6.84 4.49 14.81
N LEU A 734 6.03 5.36 14.22
CA LEU A 734 5.06 6.16 14.97
C LEU A 734 3.93 5.31 15.54
N LYS A 735 3.44 4.27 14.82
CA LYS A 735 2.52 3.26 15.37
C LYS A 735 3.13 2.57 16.57
N LEU A 736 4.37 2.11 16.44
CA LEU A 736 5.09 1.47 17.54
C LEU A 736 5.20 2.38 18.75
N ALA A 737 5.55 3.67 18.55
CA ALA A 737 5.61 4.66 19.62
C ALA A 737 4.31 4.77 20.42
N SER A 738 3.17 4.70 19.72
CA SER A 738 1.85 4.78 20.37
C SER A 738 1.52 3.55 21.23
N GLU A 739 2.14 2.40 20.94
CA GLU A 739 1.93 1.13 21.66
C GLU A 739 2.97 0.88 22.79
N MET A 740 4.15 1.48 22.72
CA MET A 740 5.22 1.26 23.71
C MET A 740 4.88 1.72 25.15
N GLY A 741 3.87 2.57 25.34
CA GLY A 741 3.39 3.00 26.66
C GLY A 741 2.35 2.09 27.31
N LYS A 742 1.89 1.04 26.64
CA LYS A 742 0.85 0.12 27.11
C LYS A 742 1.50 -1.22 27.45
N GLY A 743 0.96 -2.00 28.38
CA GLY A 743 1.54 -3.24 28.88
C GLY A 743 2.21 -4.10 27.80
N GLN A 744 3.49 -4.39 27.97
CA GLN A 744 4.32 -5.14 27.01
C GLN A 744 4.43 -6.62 27.40
N LEU A 745 4.29 -6.91 28.69
CA LEU A 745 4.29 -8.27 29.20
C LEU A 745 3.16 -9.09 28.56
N ASP A 746 3.45 -10.31 28.18
CA ASP A 746 2.50 -11.24 27.57
C ASP A 746 1.86 -10.72 26.24
N SER A 747 2.53 -9.80 25.56
CA SER A 747 2.11 -9.28 24.27
C SER A 747 2.91 -9.89 23.12
N VAL A 748 2.22 -10.12 21.98
CA VAL A 748 2.88 -10.46 20.71
C VAL A 748 2.89 -9.21 19.83
N PHE A 749 4.07 -8.72 19.51
CA PHE A 749 4.28 -7.65 18.54
C PHE A 749 4.66 -8.26 17.19
N ILE A 750 3.89 -7.95 16.17
CA ILE A 750 4.10 -8.44 14.81
C ILE A 750 4.43 -7.26 13.91
N PHE A 751 5.56 -7.34 13.21
CA PHE A 751 6.05 -6.31 12.31
C PHE A 751 6.06 -6.85 10.89
N ASP A 752 5.52 -6.05 9.96
CA ASP A 752 5.51 -6.38 8.54
C ASP A 752 6.47 -5.46 7.78
N GLU A 753 7.61 -6.02 7.36
CA GLU A 753 8.72 -5.34 6.65
C GLU A 753 9.15 -4.00 7.30
N PRO A 754 9.56 -4.00 8.58
CA PRO A 754 9.85 -2.75 9.31
C PRO A 754 11.13 -2.04 8.88
N THR A 755 11.97 -2.63 8.04
CA THR A 755 13.20 -2.01 7.53
C THR A 755 13.01 -1.18 6.28
N ILE A 756 11.79 -1.14 5.73
CA ILE A 756 11.49 -0.35 4.52
C ILE A 756 11.97 1.10 4.69
N GLY A 757 12.86 1.54 3.78
CA GLY A 757 13.38 2.91 3.76
C GLY A 757 14.35 3.24 4.88
N LEU A 758 14.94 2.25 5.55
CA LEU A 758 15.88 2.46 6.62
C LEU A 758 17.33 2.31 6.17
N HIS A 759 18.14 3.30 6.51
CA HIS A 759 19.60 3.19 6.42
C HIS A 759 20.10 2.10 7.40
N PRO A 760 21.18 1.35 7.12
CA PRO A 760 21.70 0.33 8.04
C PRO A 760 21.89 0.79 9.50
N LEU A 761 22.24 2.06 9.74
CA LEU A 761 22.31 2.63 11.09
C LEU A 761 20.92 2.73 11.75
N ASP A 762 19.89 3.04 10.98
CA ASP A 762 18.51 3.07 11.48
C ASP A 762 18.01 1.66 11.78
N VAL A 763 18.43 0.65 11.00
CA VAL A 763 18.16 -0.78 11.26
C VAL A 763 18.75 -1.19 12.60
N GLN A 764 19.98 -0.75 12.91
CA GLN A 764 20.59 -1.01 14.21
C GLN A 764 19.77 -0.41 15.37
N THR A 765 19.25 0.80 15.19
CA THR A 765 18.37 1.44 16.17
C THR A 765 17.09 0.61 16.37
N LEU A 766 16.48 0.13 15.28
CA LEU A 766 15.28 -0.70 15.32
C LEU A 766 15.54 -2.04 16.03
N LEU A 767 16.68 -2.67 15.80
CA LEU A 767 17.09 -3.90 16.50
C LEU A 767 17.23 -3.67 18.02
N GLY A 768 17.73 -2.49 18.42
CA GLY A 768 17.74 -2.09 19.84
C GLY A 768 16.34 -2.01 20.43
N VAL A 769 15.37 -1.53 19.67
CA VAL A 769 13.96 -1.48 20.10
C VAL A 769 13.36 -2.89 20.22
N PHE A 770 13.64 -3.79 19.27
CA PHE A 770 13.21 -5.19 19.38
C PHE A 770 13.80 -5.85 20.63
N GLN A 771 15.08 -5.59 20.92
CA GLN A 771 15.70 -6.09 22.16
C GLN A 771 14.99 -5.56 23.39
N ALA A 772 14.67 -4.26 23.44
CA ALA A 772 13.96 -3.68 24.59
C ALA A 772 12.55 -4.27 24.76
N LEU A 773 11.83 -4.59 23.69
CA LEU A 773 10.53 -5.28 23.75
C LEU A 773 10.70 -6.70 24.32
N VAL A 774 11.67 -7.46 23.84
CA VAL A 774 11.97 -8.81 24.34
C VAL A 774 12.37 -8.78 25.82
N ASP A 775 13.24 -7.85 26.22
CA ASP A 775 13.68 -7.67 27.62
C ASP A 775 12.50 -7.33 28.56
N ASN A 776 11.46 -6.67 28.04
CA ASN A 776 10.23 -6.38 28.77
C ASN A 776 9.18 -7.52 28.71
N GLY A 777 9.55 -8.71 28.23
CA GLY A 777 8.73 -9.91 28.22
C GLY A 777 7.78 -10.03 27.03
N ALA A 778 7.94 -9.21 25.98
CA ALA A 778 7.18 -9.34 24.75
C ALA A 778 7.74 -10.43 23.82
N THR A 779 6.86 -11.07 23.07
CA THR A 779 7.24 -11.88 21.91
C THR A 779 7.26 -10.99 20.67
N VAL A 780 8.34 -10.99 19.93
CA VAL A 780 8.50 -10.17 18.71
C VAL A 780 8.58 -11.08 17.49
N LEU A 781 7.65 -10.90 16.55
CA LEU A 781 7.61 -11.60 15.26
C LEU A 781 7.77 -10.58 14.15
N VAL A 782 8.71 -10.81 13.24
CA VAL A 782 9.02 -9.87 12.15
C VAL A 782 8.97 -10.61 10.82
N ILE A 783 8.17 -10.12 9.88
CA ILE A 783 8.24 -10.55 8.48
C ILE A 783 9.32 -9.69 7.82
N GLU A 784 10.40 -10.30 7.31
CA GLU A 784 11.54 -9.53 6.82
C GLU A 784 12.37 -10.23 5.74
N HIS A 785 13.04 -9.39 4.93
CA HIS A 785 14.02 -9.78 3.93
C HIS A 785 15.41 -9.21 4.19
N ASP A 786 15.51 -8.20 5.05
CA ASP A 786 16.78 -7.58 5.43
C ASP A 786 17.68 -8.57 6.17
N LEU A 787 18.88 -8.77 5.61
CA LEU A 787 19.83 -9.77 6.14
C LEU A 787 20.37 -9.39 7.53
N ASP A 788 20.44 -8.10 7.85
CA ASP A 788 20.94 -7.66 9.16
C ASP A 788 19.90 -7.96 10.26
N VAL A 789 18.61 -7.80 9.97
CA VAL A 789 17.54 -8.23 10.89
C VAL A 789 17.52 -9.74 11.04
N ILE A 790 17.64 -10.49 9.92
CA ILE A 790 17.61 -11.96 9.94
C ILE A 790 18.77 -12.50 10.76
N ARG A 791 20.01 -11.99 10.56
CA ARG A 791 21.21 -12.41 11.32
C ARG A 791 21.15 -12.10 12.81
N ASN A 792 20.30 -11.17 13.23
CA ASN A 792 20.07 -10.79 14.62
C ASN A 792 18.86 -11.48 15.27
N ALA A 793 18.15 -12.36 14.56
CA ALA A 793 17.04 -13.13 15.09
C ALA A 793 17.50 -14.22 16.08
N ASP A 794 16.67 -14.49 17.09
CA ASP A 794 16.87 -15.65 17.97
C ASP A 794 16.39 -16.94 17.31
N TYR A 795 15.36 -16.81 16.45
CA TYR A 795 14.74 -17.92 15.71
C TYR A 795 14.24 -17.43 14.38
N MET A 796 14.29 -18.25 13.36
CA MET A 796 13.72 -17.90 12.06
C MET A 796 12.88 -19.02 11.48
N ILE A 797 11.91 -18.63 10.66
CA ILE A 797 11.01 -19.50 9.90
C ILE A 797 11.16 -19.08 8.44
N ASP A 798 11.74 -19.97 7.62
CA ASP A 798 11.97 -19.73 6.19
C ASP A 798 10.87 -20.39 5.37
N MET A 799 10.14 -19.59 4.60
CA MET A 799 9.05 -20.05 3.75
C MET A 799 9.48 -20.12 2.27
N GLY A 800 9.11 -21.21 1.61
CA GLY A 800 9.51 -21.40 0.23
C GLY A 800 9.07 -22.75 -0.34
N PRO A 801 9.92 -23.35 -1.23
CA PRO A 801 11.20 -22.81 -1.76
C PRO A 801 11.03 -21.72 -2.83
N GLY A 802 9.87 -21.62 -3.49
CA GLY A 802 9.54 -20.64 -4.50
C GLY A 802 8.37 -19.74 -4.11
N GLY A 803 7.84 -18.97 -5.07
CA GLY A 803 6.60 -18.19 -4.94
C GLY A 803 5.42 -18.94 -5.54
N GLY A 804 4.18 -18.56 -5.14
CA GLY A 804 2.95 -19.17 -5.65
C GLY A 804 2.82 -20.66 -5.34
N GLU A 805 2.44 -21.47 -6.32
CA GLU A 805 2.22 -22.93 -6.18
C GLU A 805 3.49 -23.71 -5.76
N GLU A 806 4.67 -23.22 -6.14
CA GLU A 806 5.95 -23.81 -5.77
C GLU A 806 6.36 -23.46 -4.32
N GLY A 807 5.70 -22.48 -3.70
CA GLY A 807 5.90 -22.03 -2.34
C GLY A 807 4.92 -22.62 -1.33
N GLY A 808 4.63 -21.81 -0.32
CA GLY A 808 3.58 -22.09 0.67
C GLY A 808 3.93 -23.17 1.67
N ARG A 809 5.22 -23.47 1.89
CA ARG A 809 5.71 -24.44 2.86
C ARG A 809 6.75 -23.80 3.77
N VAL A 810 6.84 -24.32 4.98
CA VAL A 810 7.99 -24.06 5.85
C VAL A 810 9.13 -24.95 5.38
N VAL A 811 10.22 -24.35 4.89
CA VAL A 811 11.38 -25.04 4.33
C VAL A 811 12.44 -25.31 5.41
N ALA A 812 12.64 -24.34 6.28
CA ALA A 812 13.60 -24.43 7.36
C ALA A 812 13.11 -23.65 8.58
N VAL A 813 13.48 -24.12 9.77
CA VAL A 813 13.28 -23.40 11.05
C VAL A 813 14.53 -23.60 11.90
N GLY A 814 14.82 -22.64 12.77
CA GLY A 814 15.98 -22.71 13.68
C GLY A 814 16.66 -21.37 13.86
N THR A 815 17.88 -21.36 14.38
CA THR A 815 18.72 -20.15 14.42
C THR A 815 19.16 -19.78 13.00
N PRO A 816 19.57 -18.53 12.74
CA PRO A 816 20.12 -18.13 11.44
C PRO A 816 21.24 -19.04 10.96
N GLU A 817 22.13 -19.49 11.87
CA GLU A 817 23.24 -20.39 11.56
C GLU A 817 22.77 -21.80 11.14
N GLN A 818 21.71 -22.32 11.76
CA GLN A 818 21.11 -23.61 11.39
C GLN A 818 20.48 -23.54 10.01
N VAL A 819 19.73 -22.47 9.74
CA VAL A 819 19.06 -22.26 8.43
C VAL A 819 20.08 -22.00 7.32
N ALA A 820 21.18 -21.32 7.61
CA ALA A 820 22.31 -21.15 6.65
C ALA A 820 22.92 -22.48 6.18
N GLN A 821 22.84 -23.53 7.00
CA GLN A 821 23.32 -24.88 6.65
C GLN A 821 22.29 -25.72 5.87
N ASN A 822 21.01 -25.27 5.82
CA ASN A 822 19.96 -25.98 5.12
C ASN A 822 20.05 -25.71 3.61
N LYS A 823 20.29 -26.75 2.80
CA LYS A 823 20.45 -26.65 1.35
C LYS A 823 19.16 -26.25 0.62
N ASP A 824 18.01 -26.55 1.22
CA ASP A 824 16.70 -26.24 0.62
C ASP A 824 16.26 -24.79 0.89
N SER A 825 16.90 -24.13 1.87
CA SER A 825 16.66 -22.71 2.16
C SER A 825 17.31 -21.82 1.10
N VAL A 826 16.47 -21.01 0.44
CA VAL A 826 16.97 -19.97 -0.48
C VAL A 826 17.59 -18.82 0.29
N THR A 827 16.95 -18.40 1.38
CA THR A 827 17.45 -17.34 2.26
C THR A 827 18.77 -17.73 2.92
N GLY A 828 18.90 -19.00 3.36
CA GLY A 828 20.13 -19.51 4.00
C GLY A 828 21.40 -19.35 3.18
N LYS A 829 21.29 -19.29 1.85
CA LYS A 829 22.45 -19.08 0.96
C LYS A 829 23.05 -17.66 1.04
N TYR A 830 22.33 -16.71 1.64
CA TYR A 830 22.73 -15.31 1.77
C TYR A 830 23.15 -14.94 3.21
N LEU A 831 22.94 -15.86 4.17
CA LEU A 831 23.34 -15.70 5.57
C LEU A 831 24.81 -16.06 5.79
#